data_eaa3b99d0e565e975102cb212bcd66a0
#
_entry.id   eaa3b99d0e565e975102cb212bcd66a0
#
_cell.length_a   1.000
_cell.length_b   1.000
_cell.length_c   1.000
_cell.angle_alpha   90.00
_cell.angle_beta   90.00
_cell.angle_gamma   90.00
#
_symmetry.space_group_name_H-M   'P 1'
#
loop_
_entity.id
_entity.type
_entity.pdbx_description
1 polymer ?
#
loop_
_entity_poly.entity_id
_entity_poly.type
_entity_poly.pdbx_seq_one_letter_code
_entity_poly.pdbx_strand_id
1 'polypeptide(L)'
;IDTGSLAATDSTGVKPAPGFDASHIALRDIRIGVDSVLYHGRNINAVIREFSMNERSGLSVTSLTGRVYADSTVIQVPSLKLLTPHSEMDFTAQTYWELVEIPTSGRLSARFNARIGKQDVMLFAGDLPDTFKDAYPFRPLTIRAGTEGNFKQMQISRFNIDLPGAFTLNGGGEIWNLTDSLTRNGSIDFDIRTQNLNFLTGLTGVTPDGSIVVPDSMHLAARLGMDGPKYDATLKLKEREGLLNLLAHYNTATEAYQADLHVDALQVHHFLPKDSIYTLSAKVAAKGKGFDPANHRTVAAVQASLGELQYGHWNISGIDLTAGLKSALATVHMTSDNALLKMQADADMRLDRKYLDGKVAMNVENVGLHELGISPKPLKHPFAFTLGAEARHDSIKMSMDAGDLDFQFRARSTLKKLLEQGTAFSTLLTKQIELKQLDHAELRKALPSAGMQLKAGKQNPVSYFLATKDISFDDFVLRFGTTPRRGINGRTAIHGLRMDSLQLDTIFFAISQDTARMKLQGGVINGPKNPQFVFRSTLTGEIRNEDAELTLNYVDAKGDTGLDLGINARPLIEGRGRGNGIAFRLTPAEPIIAFQKFRFVDNSDWIYLHKNMRVYANVDMDSDDGLCFRMQSDRSDTVSLQNINLELIRFRLDKLSGILPYMPRITGLFSAEANYIQTATSLQVSAEAGVEKLTYERQPVGNIGLGATWLPGDKGTHYLNAYFRSGDQEVMTADAVLTQKNGRDSVEVNTTFEHFPLSLANAFMPDQVVAFTGDIDGGLYISGAMEKPKLSGDLSLDSVSVYARQAGARYWFDNRPLKIENNQLIFNKFAIYTTSRNPFTIDGNVDFRNMENPTAKLNLRAQNYTLLDAPRTKESMIYGKIFVDLNATVRGPLDGLTMRGNMNLLGNTDVTYVLTDSPLTVEDRLGELVTFTSFTDTTSVQATEVPTMSLGGMDMLMSVHIDDAVRLRADLSPDRSSRVELEGGGDLNLQYTPVSHHSLLLQKQVSQCWNHLFQS
;
A
#
# COMPACT_ATOMS: atom_id res chain seq x y z
N ILE A 1 -31.87 -4.10 -69.15
CA ILE A 1 -31.11 -2.90 -68.88
C ILE A 1 -29.67 -3.35 -68.68
N ASP A 2 -28.75 -2.91 -69.56
CA ASP A 2 -27.33 -3.34 -69.47
C ASP A 2 -26.46 -2.40 -68.61
N THR A 3 -26.92 -1.16 -68.41
CA THR A 3 -26.33 -0.24 -67.46
C THR A 3 -27.36 0.78 -67.02
N GLY A 4 -27.47 1.00 -65.73
CA GLY A 4 -28.41 1.98 -65.14
C GLY A 4 -27.81 2.59 -63.86
N SER A 5 -28.34 3.71 -63.44
CA SER A 5 -28.11 4.31 -62.14
C SER A 5 -29.39 4.79 -61.50
N LEU A 6 -29.48 4.69 -60.19
CA LEU A 6 -30.60 5.15 -59.40
C LEU A 6 -30.08 5.86 -58.15
N ALA A 7 -30.61 7.04 -57.87
CA ALA A 7 -30.36 7.70 -56.59
C ALA A 7 -31.66 8.02 -55.89
N ALA A 8 -31.81 7.65 -54.66
CA ALA A 8 -32.93 7.99 -53.81
C ALA A 8 -32.41 8.57 -52.49
N THR A 9 -32.90 9.75 -52.13
CA THR A 9 -32.47 10.45 -50.90
C THR A 9 -33.68 10.92 -50.15
N ASP A 10 -33.76 10.52 -48.86
CA ASP A 10 -34.73 11.12 -47.95
C ASP A 10 -34.17 12.46 -47.45
N SER A 11 -34.84 13.54 -47.81
CA SER A 11 -34.40 14.90 -47.48
C SER A 11 -34.61 15.26 -45.99
N THR A 12 -35.34 14.40 -45.24
CA THR A 12 -35.61 14.58 -43.83
C THR A 12 -34.62 13.80 -42.95
N GLY A 13 -33.83 12.91 -43.55
CA GLY A 13 -32.87 12.07 -42.84
C GLY A 13 -31.59 12.80 -42.47
N VAL A 14 -31.10 12.62 -41.25
CA VAL A 14 -29.78 13.06 -40.83
C VAL A 14 -28.74 12.13 -41.50
N LYS A 15 -27.72 12.72 -42.13
CA LYS A 15 -26.66 11.96 -42.81
C LYS A 15 -25.93 11.05 -41.81
N PRO A 16 -26.04 9.73 -41.91
CA PRO A 16 -25.42 8.82 -40.94
C PRO A 16 -23.91 8.64 -41.15
N ALA A 17 -23.32 7.90 -40.23
CA ALA A 17 -21.92 7.51 -40.27
C ALA A 17 -21.53 6.66 -41.50
N PRO A 18 -20.24 6.45 -41.77
CA PRO A 18 -19.80 5.65 -42.91
C PRO A 18 -20.37 4.21 -42.86
N GLY A 19 -20.97 3.78 -43.97
CA GLY A 19 -21.60 2.45 -44.10
C GLY A 19 -22.81 2.52 -45.04
N PHE A 20 -23.62 1.46 -45.08
CA PHE A 20 -24.82 1.43 -45.84
C PHE A 20 -25.92 2.30 -45.20
N ASP A 21 -26.45 3.22 -45.95
CA ASP A 21 -27.51 4.16 -45.54
C ASP A 21 -28.78 3.97 -46.37
N ALA A 22 -29.79 3.37 -45.79
CA ALA A 22 -31.07 3.08 -46.42
C ALA A 22 -31.85 4.35 -46.81
N SER A 23 -31.54 5.51 -46.20
CA SER A 23 -32.18 6.80 -46.53
C SER A 23 -31.49 7.53 -47.66
N HIS A 24 -30.24 7.10 -48.01
CA HIS A 24 -29.46 7.76 -49.07
C HIS A 24 -28.81 6.70 -49.97
N ILE A 25 -29.62 6.06 -50.81
CA ILE A 25 -29.21 4.99 -51.71
C ILE A 25 -28.74 5.60 -53.05
N ALA A 26 -27.54 5.18 -53.49
CA ALA A 26 -27.03 5.55 -54.83
C ALA A 26 -26.46 4.31 -55.52
N LEU A 27 -27.27 3.75 -56.41
CA LEU A 27 -26.94 2.53 -57.19
C LEU A 27 -26.28 2.95 -58.49
N ARG A 28 -25.27 2.19 -58.92
CA ARG A 28 -24.52 2.34 -60.19
C ARG A 28 -24.38 0.98 -60.84
N ASP A 29 -24.09 0.94 -62.09
CA ASP A 29 -23.82 -0.26 -62.92
C ASP A 29 -24.97 -1.30 -62.80
N ILE A 30 -26.19 -0.81 -62.71
CA ILE A 30 -27.36 -1.66 -62.58
C ILE A 30 -27.54 -2.44 -63.88
N ARG A 31 -27.50 -3.78 -63.77
CA ARG A 31 -27.88 -4.70 -64.83
C ARG A 31 -29.10 -5.48 -64.38
N ILE A 32 -30.09 -5.54 -65.23
CA ILE A 32 -31.34 -6.25 -64.94
C ILE A 32 -31.73 -7.09 -66.13
N GLY A 33 -31.73 -8.38 -66.00
CA GLY A 33 -32.30 -9.34 -66.94
C GLY A 33 -33.47 -10.07 -66.26
N VAL A 34 -34.65 -9.88 -66.80
CA VAL A 34 -35.86 -10.55 -66.32
C VAL A 34 -36.53 -11.21 -67.48
N ASP A 35 -36.81 -12.52 -67.35
CA ASP A 35 -37.54 -13.26 -68.37
C ASP A 35 -38.97 -13.50 -67.91
N SER A 36 -39.87 -13.69 -68.88
CA SER A 36 -41.22 -14.18 -68.64
C SER A 36 -41.99 -13.37 -67.58
N VAL A 37 -41.93 -12.06 -67.66
CA VAL A 37 -42.73 -11.21 -66.77
C VAL A 37 -44.18 -11.28 -67.16
N LEU A 38 -44.96 -11.91 -66.28
CA LEU A 38 -46.41 -11.93 -66.37
C LEU A 38 -46.95 -11.18 -65.14
N TYR A 39 -47.76 -10.17 -65.31
CA TYR A 39 -48.47 -9.46 -64.26
C TYR A 39 -49.91 -9.23 -64.71
N HIS A 40 -50.84 -9.99 -64.09
CA HIS A 40 -52.29 -9.81 -64.32
C HIS A 40 -53.00 -10.11 -63.01
N GLY A 41 -53.39 -9.06 -62.31
CA GLY A 41 -54.05 -9.19 -61.02
C GLY A 41 -53.17 -9.90 -60.03
N ARG A 42 -53.62 -11.05 -59.51
CA ARG A 42 -52.79 -11.86 -58.56
C ARG A 42 -51.83 -12.83 -59.26
N ASN A 43 -51.91 -12.99 -60.57
CA ASN A 43 -51.03 -13.82 -61.31
C ASN A 43 -49.71 -13.05 -61.59
N ILE A 44 -48.68 -13.50 -61.00
CA ILE A 44 -47.32 -12.93 -61.17
C ILE A 44 -46.38 -14.05 -61.55
N ASN A 45 -45.60 -13.88 -62.54
CA ASN A 45 -44.47 -14.74 -62.89
C ASN A 45 -43.36 -13.86 -63.38
N ALA A 46 -42.26 -13.91 -62.65
CA ALA A 46 -41.06 -13.17 -62.98
C ALA A 46 -39.81 -14.05 -62.71
N VAL A 47 -39.03 -14.26 -63.70
CA VAL A 47 -37.73 -14.97 -63.56
C VAL A 47 -36.63 -13.94 -63.67
N ILE A 48 -35.96 -13.70 -62.57
CA ILE A 48 -34.80 -12.82 -62.52
C ILE A 48 -33.62 -13.69 -62.97
N ARG A 49 -33.09 -13.46 -64.13
CA ARG A 49 -31.92 -14.13 -64.64
C ARG A 49 -30.65 -13.50 -64.12
N GLU A 50 -30.67 -12.18 -64.02
CA GLU A 50 -29.56 -11.41 -63.59
C GLU A 50 -30.04 -10.08 -63.00
N PHE A 51 -29.59 -9.79 -61.81
CA PHE A 51 -29.59 -8.42 -61.28
C PHE A 51 -28.24 -8.21 -60.62
N SER A 52 -27.56 -7.19 -61.03
CA SER A 52 -26.28 -6.74 -60.42
C SER A 52 -26.31 -5.25 -60.23
N MET A 53 -25.63 -4.77 -59.19
CA MET A 53 -25.50 -3.36 -58.92
C MET A 53 -24.36 -3.05 -57.97
N ASN A 54 -23.85 -1.82 -58.03
CA ASN A 54 -22.90 -1.28 -57.08
C ASN A 54 -23.54 -0.10 -56.31
N GLU A 55 -23.54 -0.15 -54.98
CA GLU A 55 -24.04 0.91 -54.10
C GLU A 55 -22.84 1.76 -53.58
N ARG A 56 -23.05 3.04 -53.42
CA ARG A 56 -22.00 4.04 -53.05
C ARG A 56 -21.26 3.68 -51.76
N SER A 57 -21.89 3.00 -50.80
CA SER A 57 -21.24 2.59 -49.54
C SER A 57 -20.24 1.42 -49.71
N GLY A 58 -20.17 0.85 -50.90
CA GLY A 58 -19.34 -0.32 -51.19
C GLY A 58 -20.13 -1.64 -51.24
N LEU A 59 -21.42 -1.66 -50.97
CA LEU A 59 -22.29 -2.82 -51.19
C LEU A 59 -22.38 -3.12 -52.68
N SER A 60 -21.89 -4.27 -53.08
CA SER A 60 -21.91 -4.75 -54.48
C SER A 60 -22.73 -6.04 -54.57
N VAL A 61 -23.79 -6.02 -55.34
CA VAL A 61 -24.52 -7.24 -55.67
C VAL A 61 -23.95 -7.73 -57.00
N THR A 62 -23.25 -8.86 -56.93
CA THR A 62 -22.67 -9.50 -58.11
C THR A 62 -23.73 -10.18 -58.95
N SER A 63 -24.68 -10.84 -58.27
CA SER A 63 -25.79 -11.51 -58.92
C SER A 63 -26.95 -11.68 -57.95
N LEU A 64 -28.16 -11.31 -58.36
CA LEU A 64 -29.40 -11.76 -57.78
C LEU A 64 -30.15 -12.54 -58.86
N THR A 65 -30.40 -13.80 -58.58
CA THR A 65 -31.14 -14.69 -59.49
C THR A 65 -32.29 -15.40 -58.78
N GLY A 66 -33.34 -15.63 -59.45
CA GLY A 66 -34.47 -16.35 -58.85
C GLY A 66 -35.76 -16.24 -59.61
N ARG A 67 -36.80 -16.82 -58.98
CA ARG A 67 -38.13 -16.79 -59.55
C ARG A 67 -39.12 -16.37 -58.46
N VAL A 68 -40.02 -15.50 -58.84
CA VAL A 68 -41.22 -15.13 -58.08
C VAL A 68 -42.42 -15.56 -58.88
N TYR A 69 -43.23 -16.41 -58.33
CA TYR A 69 -44.43 -16.90 -58.90
C TYR A 69 -45.63 -16.65 -57.98
N ALA A 70 -46.69 -16.16 -58.51
CA ALA A 70 -47.94 -16.09 -57.79
C ALA A 70 -49.09 -16.42 -58.72
N ASP A 71 -50.06 -17.13 -58.20
CA ASP A 71 -51.35 -17.34 -58.85
C ASP A 71 -52.51 -16.72 -57.99
N SER A 72 -53.76 -17.08 -58.27
CA SER A 72 -54.88 -16.54 -57.50
C SER A 72 -54.91 -16.89 -56.04
N THR A 73 -54.14 -17.87 -55.61
CA THR A 73 -54.13 -18.43 -54.24
C THR A 73 -52.76 -18.33 -53.52
N VAL A 74 -51.71 -18.60 -54.23
CA VAL A 74 -50.37 -18.79 -53.65
C VAL A 74 -49.34 -17.80 -54.22
N ILE A 75 -48.45 -17.36 -53.38
CA ILE A 75 -47.21 -16.65 -53.74
C ILE A 75 -46.04 -17.57 -53.40
N GLN A 76 -45.15 -17.82 -54.38
CA GLN A 76 -43.98 -18.68 -54.22
C GLN A 76 -42.73 -17.95 -54.67
N VAL A 77 -41.70 -18.10 -53.87
CA VAL A 77 -40.31 -17.77 -54.20
C VAL A 77 -39.55 -19.07 -54.06
N PRO A 78 -39.52 -19.90 -55.10
CA PRO A 78 -38.92 -21.24 -55.05
C PRO A 78 -37.41 -21.16 -54.78
N SER A 79 -36.76 -20.13 -55.26
CA SER A 79 -35.37 -19.84 -54.99
C SER A 79 -35.08 -18.39 -55.34
N LEU A 80 -34.49 -17.66 -54.44
CA LEU A 80 -33.92 -16.36 -54.66
C LEU A 80 -32.49 -16.35 -54.12
N LYS A 81 -31.49 -16.30 -55.04
CA LYS A 81 -30.08 -16.36 -54.67
C LYS A 81 -29.47 -15.00 -54.89
N LEU A 82 -28.86 -14.45 -53.81
CA LEU A 82 -28.08 -13.22 -53.81
C LEU A 82 -26.61 -13.56 -53.61
N LEU A 83 -25.79 -13.07 -54.49
CA LEU A 83 -24.33 -13.14 -54.40
C LEU A 83 -23.77 -11.75 -54.32
N THR A 84 -22.87 -11.52 -53.37
CA THR A 84 -21.93 -10.39 -53.33
C THR A 84 -20.52 -10.93 -53.53
N PRO A 85 -19.49 -10.10 -53.65
CA PRO A 85 -18.12 -10.57 -53.66
C PRO A 85 -17.69 -11.36 -52.43
N HIS A 86 -18.42 -11.15 -51.29
CA HIS A 86 -18.03 -11.70 -49.98
C HIS A 86 -19.14 -12.56 -49.34
N SER A 87 -20.35 -12.52 -49.88
CA SER A 87 -21.50 -13.21 -49.27
C SER A 87 -22.36 -13.95 -50.30
N GLU A 88 -23.00 -15.01 -49.80
CA GLU A 88 -23.99 -15.79 -50.53
C GLU A 88 -25.23 -15.94 -49.66
N MET A 89 -26.42 -15.68 -50.22
CA MET A 89 -27.68 -15.78 -49.53
C MET A 89 -28.66 -16.55 -50.44
N ASP A 90 -29.38 -17.47 -49.83
CA ASP A 90 -30.45 -18.26 -50.49
C ASP A 90 -31.74 -18.11 -49.65
N PHE A 91 -32.80 -17.66 -50.32
CA PHE A 91 -34.11 -17.46 -49.71
C PHE A 91 -35.17 -18.23 -50.51
N THR A 92 -35.96 -19.02 -49.79
CA THR A 92 -37.15 -19.67 -50.35
C THR A 92 -38.37 -19.32 -49.53
N ALA A 93 -39.45 -19.02 -50.15
CA ALA A 93 -40.73 -18.74 -49.46
C ALA A 93 -41.93 -19.19 -50.23
N GLN A 94 -42.94 -19.64 -49.50
CA GLN A 94 -44.25 -19.91 -50.01
C GLN A 94 -45.30 -19.32 -49.05
N THR A 95 -46.21 -18.56 -49.59
CA THR A 95 -47.32 -18.01 -48.79
C THR A 95 -48.59 -17.96 -49.61
N TYR A 96 -49.68 -17.75 -48.94
CA TYR A 96 -51.00 -17.63 -49.59
C TYR A 96 -51.44 -16.15 -49.59
N TRP A 97 -52.19 -15.70 -50.62
CA TRP A 97 -52.72 -14.35 -50.65
C TRP A 97 -53.57 -14.04 -49.44
N GLU A 98 -54.23 -15.08 -48.91
CA GLU A 98 -55.03 -14.99 -47.69
C GLU A 98 -54.19 -14.45 -46.49
N LEU A 99 -52.95 -14.87 -46.38
CA LEU A 99 -52.02 -14.35 -45.33
C LEU A 99 -51.69 -12.86 -45.54
N VAL A 100 -51.55 -12.41 -46.79
CA VAL A 100 -51.21 -11.00 -47.10
C VAL A 100 -52.43 -10.10 -46.79
N GLU A 101 -53.65 -10.59 -47.01
CA GLU A 101 -54.90 -9.86 -46.74
C GLU A 101 -55.29 -9.94 -45.26
N ILE A 102 -55.12 -11.12 -44.65
CA ILE A 102 -55.46 -11.40 -43.28
C ILE A 102 -54.31 -12.13 -42.64
N PRO A 103 -53.36 -11.43 -41.99
CA PRO A 103 -52.11 -12.00 -41.46
C PRO A 103 -52.31 -13.17 -40.47
N THR A 104 -53.45 -13.32 -39.89
CA THR A 104 -53.80 -14.42 -38.97
C THR A 104 -54.40 -15.65 -39.69
N SER A 105 -54.59 -15.59 -40.99
CA SER A 105 -55.08 -16.66 -41.84
C SER A 105 -54.06 -17.08 -42.87
N GLY A 106 -54.34 -18.15 -43.61
CA GLY A 106 -53.39 -18.69 -44.59
C GLY A 106 -52.18 -19.35 -43.95
N ARG A 107 -51.14 -19.59 -44.80
CA ARG A 107 -49.89 -20.23 -44.34
C ARG A 107 -48.64 -19.57 -44.99
N LEU A 108 -47.62 -19.38 -44.24
CA LEU A 108 -46.27 -19.01 -44.67
C LEU A 108 -45.30 -20.20 -44.42
N SER A 109 -44.46 -20.50 -45.36
CA SER A 109 -43.23 -21.32 -45.15
C SER A 109 -42.08 -20.53 -45.75
N ALA A 110 -41.07 -20.21 -44.95
CA ALA A 110 -39.91 -19.51 -45.44
C ALA A 110 -38.65 -20.12 -44.88
N ARG A 111 -37.62 -20.18 -45.72
CA ARG A 111 -36.25 -20.62 -45.34
C ARG A 111 -35.24 -19.60 -45.84
N PHE A 112 -34.27 -19.30 -44.95
CA PHE A 112 -33.18 -18.38 -45.23
C PHE A 112 -31.88 -19.05 -44.86
N ASN A 113 -30.96 -19.15 -45.87
CA ASN A 113 -29.62 -19.59 -45.66
C ASN A 113 -28.68 -18.48 -46.15
N ALA A 114 -27.72 -18.08 -45.32
CA ALA A 114 -26.78 -17.05 -45.69
C ALA A 114 -25.37 -17.40 -45.19
N ARG A 115 -24.37 -17.02 -45.96
CA ARG A 115 -22.97 -17.02 -45.61
C ARG A 115 -22.43 -15.64 -45.91
N ILE A 116 -22.26 -14.84 -44.85
CA ILE A 116 -21.96 -13.40 -44.94
C ILE A 116 -20.52 -13.13 -44.56
N GLY A 117 -19.75 -12.55 -45.48
CA GLY A 117 -18.37 -12.19 -45.24
C GLY A 117 -18.20 -10.96 -44.36
N LYS A 118 -17.06 -10.84 -43.69
CA LYS A 118 -16.74 -9.70 -42.79
C LYS A 118 -16.99 -8.34 -43.44
N GLN A 119 -16.59 -8.20 -44.71
CA GLN A 119 -16.70 -6.94 -45.44
C GLN A 119 -18.16 -6.50 -45.56
N ASP A 120 -19.08 -7.40 -45.89
CA ASP A 120 -20.50 -7.11 -46.01
C ASP A 120 -21.12 -6.84 -44.62
N VAL A 121 -20.70 -7.58 -43.57
CA VAL A 121 -21.11 -7.27 -42.19
C VAL A 121 -20.73 -5.85 -41.81
N MET A 122 -19.50 -5.42 -42.13
CA MET A 122 -18.97 -4.11 -41.75
C MET A 122 -19.69 -2.95 -42.49
N LEU A 123 -20.27 -3.19 -43.69
CA LEU A 123 -21.09 -2.19 -44.37
C LEU A 123 -22.34 -1.81 -43.55
N PHE A 124 -22.95 -2.79 -42.88
CA PHE A 124 -24.10 -2.58 -42.01
C PHE A 124 -23.77 -2.22 -40.58
N ALA A 125 -22.49 -2.34 -40.23
CA ALA A 125 -21.93 -2.00 -38.90
C ALA A 125 -21.24 -0.61 -38.87
N GLY A 126 -21.66 0.29 -39.76
CA GLY A 126 -21.02 1.61 -39.95
C GLY A 126 -20.89 2.44 -38.69
N ASP A 127 -21.91 2.40 -37.83
CA ASP A 127 -21.96 3.15 -36.56
C ASP A 127 -21.23 2.49 -35.39
N LEU A 128 -20.73 1.25 -35.58
CA LEU A 128 -19.99 0.57 -34.51
C LEU A 128 -18.55 1.06 -34.42
N PRO A 129 -17.97 1.02 -33.21
CA PRO A 129 -16.57 1.44 -33.00
C PRO A 129 -15.56 0.68 -33.89
N ASP A 130 -14.50 1.36 -34.32
CA ASP A 130 -13.46 0.74 -35.13
C ASP A 130 -12.74 -0.39 -34.38
N THR A 131 -12.64 -0.31 -33.05
CA THR A 131 -12.13 -1.39 -32.19
C THR A 131 -12.90 -2.70 -32.35
N PHE A 132 -14.22 -2.62 -32.54
CA PHE A 132 -15.03 -3.80 -32.86
C PHE A 132 -14.81 -4.28 -34.29
N LYS A 133 -14.80 -3.38 -35.29
CA LYS A 133 -14.62 -3.72 -36.72
C LYS A 133 -13.30 -4.42 -36.96
N ASP A 134 -12.22 -3.91 -36.36
CA ASP A 134 -10.87 -4.49 -36.48
C ASP A 134 -10.79 -5.87 -35.85
N ALA A 135 -11.36 -6.05 -34.66
CA ALA A 135 -11.33 -7.30 -33.90
C ALA A 135 -12.30 -8.37 -34.43
N TYR A 136 -13.31 -8.01 -35.27
CA TYR A 136 -14.28 -8.96 -35.79
C TYR A 136 -13.60 -10.06 -36.65
N PRO A 137 -13.97 -11.36 -36.45
CA PRO A 137 -13.36 -12.47 -37.17
C PRO A 137 -13.47 -12.37 -38.68
N PHE A 138 -12.44 -12.80 -39.40
CA PHE A 138 -12.46 -12.87 -40.90
C PHE A 138 -13.32 -13.99 -41.46
N ARG A 139 -13.69 -14.96 -40.65
CA ARG A 139 -14.52 -16.07 -41.08
C ARG A 139 -15.93 -15.61 -41.36
N PRO A 140 -16.61 -16.16 -42.42
CA PRO A 140 -17.96 -15.74 -42.74
C PRO A 140 -18.95 -16.21 -41.68
N LEU A 141 -19.91 -15.34 -41.38
CA LEU A 141 -21.07 -15.64 -40.57
C LEU A 141 -22.07 -16.49 -41.36
N THR A 142 -22.39 -17.68 -40.86
CA THR A 142 -23.39 -18.55 -41.47
C THR A 142 -24.72 -18.42 -40.70
N ILE A 143 -25.81 -18.19 -41.41
CA ILE A 143 -27.17 -18.12 -40.87
C ILE A 143 -28.03 -19.14 -41.60
N ARG A 144 -28.73 -19.98 -40.85
CA ARG A 144 -29.74 -20.88 -41.35
C ARG A 144 -30.98 -20.72 -40.50
N ALA A 145 -32.08 -20.29 -41.09
CA ALA A 145 -33.32 -20.08 -40.38
C ALA A 145 -34.54 -20.52 -41.22
N GLY A 146 -35.57 -20.95 -40.55
CA GLY A 146 -36.85 -21.30 -41.19
C GLY A 146 -38.02 -20.94 -40.28
N THR A 147 -39.12 -20.64 -40.93
CA THR A 147 -40.43 -20.42 -40.25
C THR A 147 -41.58 -21.01 -41.02
N GLU A 148 -42.52 -21.54 -40.28
CA GLU A 148 -43.76 -22.07 -40.84
C GLU A 148 -44.95 -21.58 -40.01
N GLY A 149 -46.13 -21.34 -40.67
CA GLY A 149 -47.37 -20.97 -40.01
C GLY A 149 -47.94 -19.65 -40.49
N ASN A 150 -48.58 -18.92 -39.62
CA ASN A 150 -49.12 -17.58 -39.85
C ASN A 150 -49.00 -16.73 -38.60
N PHE A 151 -49.44 -15.50 -38.59
CA PHE A 151 -49.34 -14.63 -37.42
C PHE A 151 -50.21 -15.03 -36.22
N LYS A 152 -51.20 -15.99 -36.44
CA LYS A 152 -51.92 -16.61 -35.36
C LYS A 152 -51.14 -17.75 -34.72
N GLN A 153 -50.35 -18.50 -35.49
CA GLN A 153 -49.48 -19.56 -35.01
C GLN A 153 -48.24 -19.65 -35.93
N MET A 154 -47.13 -19.24 -35.46
CA MET A 154 -45.88 -19.23 -36.17
C MET A 154 -44.89 -20.16 -35.47
N GLN A 155 -44.41 -21.17 -36.18
CA GLN A 155 -43.33 -22.02 -35.73
C GLN A 155 -42.02 -21.51 -36.33
N ILE A 156 -41.06 -21.16 -35.46
CA ILE A 156 -39.68 -20.87 -35.86
C ILE A 156 -38.96 -22.21 -35.77
N SER A 157 -38.70 -22.82 -36.95
CA SER A 157 -37.89 -24.03 -36.99
C SER A 157 -36.46 -23.69 -36.50
N ARG A 158 -35.74 -24.72 -36.09
CA ARG A 158 -34.37 -24.51 -35.58
C ARG A 158 -33.58 -23.60 -36.50
N PHE A 159 -33.23 -22.42 -35.99
CA PHE A 159 -32.26 -21.55 -36.66
C PHE A 159 -30.86 -21.81 -36.07
N ASN A 160 -29.88 -21.64 -36.91
CA ASN A 160 -28.48 -21.75 -36.54
C ASN A 160 -27.71 -20.54 -37.05
N ILE A 161 -27.01 -19.88 -36.17
CA ILE A 161 -26.11 -18.77 -36.50
C ILE A 161 -24.72 -19.23 -36.04
N ASP A 162 -23.77 -19.33 -36.95
CA ASP A 162 -22.43 -19.84 -36.72
C ASP A 162 -21.39 -18.86 -37.24
N LEU A 163 -20.54 -18.37 -36.35
CA LEU A 163 -19.35 -17.60 -36.67
C LEU A 163 -18.14 -18.44 -36.23
N PRO A 164 -17.52 -19.17 -37.18
CA PRO A 164 -16.48 -20.11 -36.83
C PRO A 164 -15.31 -19.50 -36.08
N GLY A 165 -14.96 -20.08 -34.92
CA GLY A 165 -13.91 -19.59 -34.05
C GLY A 165 -14.40 -18.50 -33.07
N ALA A 166 -15.68 -18.09 -33.14
CA ALA A 166 -16.27 -17.14 -32.21
C ALA A 166 -17.44 -17.75 -31.42
N PHE A 167 -18.51 -18.13 -32.10
CA PHE A 167 -19.68 -18.74 -31.46
C PHE A 167 -20.53 -19.56 -32.43
N THR A 168 -21.31 -20.46 -31.86
CA THR A 168 -22.45 -21.12 -32.51
C THR A 168 -23.69 -20.89 -31.67
N LEU A 169 -24.75 -20.32 -32.26
CA LEU A 169 -26.03 -20.08 -31.65
C LEU A 169 -27.07 -20.96 -32.37
N ASN A 170 -27.76 -21.79 -31.63
CA ASN A 170 -28.91 -22.55 -32.07
C ASN A 170 -30.15 -22.05 -31.35
N GLY A 171 -31.29 -22.03 -32.02
CA GLY A 171 -32.52 -21.66 -31.41
C GLY A 171 -33.72 -22.15 -32.16
N GLY A 172 -34.92 -22.03 -31.58
CA GLY A 172 -36.18 -22.37 -32.16
C GLY A 172 -37.28 -22.14 -31.18
N GLY A 173 -38.52 -22.15 -31.69
CA GLY A 173 -39.64 -21.89 -30.80
C GLY A 173 -40.97 -21.75 -31.56
N GLU A 174 -42.00 -21.39 -30.82
CA GLU A 174 -43.33 -21.14 -31.33
C GLU A 174 -43.88 -19.83 -30.77
N ILE A 175 -44.56 -19.08 -31.65
CA ILE A 175 -45.25 -17.83 -31.28
C ILE A 175 -46.68 -17.88 -31.76
N TRP A 176 -47.60 -17.56 -30.90
CA TRP A 176 -49.03 -17.49 -31.16
C TRP A 176 -49.51 -16.04 -31.07
N ASN A 177 -50.46 -15.67 -31.92
CA ASN A 177 -51.13 -14.37 -31.96
C ASN A 177 -50.10 -13.19 -32.01
N LEU A 178 -49.10 -13.27 -32.85
CA LEU A 178 -47.99 -12.36 -32.92
C LEU A 178 -48.38 -10.86 -33.00
N THR A 179 -49.49 -10.58 -33.71
CA THR A 179 -50.00 -9.22 -33.95
C THR A 179 -50.82 -8.64 -32.80
N ASP A 180 -51.24 -9.46 -31.85
CA ASP A 180 -52.05 -9.02 -30.71
C ASP A 180 -51.25 -9.06 -29.42
N SER A 181 -50.86 -7.90 -28.96
CA SER A 181 -50.01 -7.73 -27.75
C SER A 181 -50.66 -8.25 -26.47
N LEU A 182 -51.97 -8.41 -26.44
CA LEU A 182 -52.68 -8.88 -25.24
C LEU A 182 -52.80 -10.41 -25.17
N THR A 183 -52.85 -11.08 -26.33
CA THR A 183 -53.05 -12.54 -26.41
C THR A 183 -51.88 -13.30 -27.02
N ARG A 184 -50.80 -12.60 -27.40
CA ARG A 184 -49.59 -13.26 -27.92
C ARG A 184 -49.02 -14.19 -26.87
N ASN A 185 -48.65 -15.38 -27.32
CA ASN A 185 -48.09 -16.41 -26.46
C ASN A 185 -46.99 -17.12 -27.22
N GLY A 186 -45.97 -17.64 -26.50
CA GLY A 186 -44.92 -18.41 -27.13
C GLY A 186 -43.64 -18.47 -26.33
N SER A 187 -42.72 -19.27 -26.84
CA SER A 187 -41.38 -19.34 -26.29
C SER A 187 -40.35 -19.60 -27.36
N ILE A 188 -39.16 -19.04 -27.15
CA ILE A 188 -37.99 -19.28 -27.98
C ILE A 188 -36.85 -19.78 -27.07
N ASP A 189 -36.28 -20.90 -27.45
CA ASP A 189 -35.08 -21.47 -26.80
C ASP A 189 -33.81 -21.09 -27.58
N PHE A 190 -32.75 -20.77 -26.86
CA PHE A 190 -31.44 -20.47 -27.40
C PHE A 190 -30.40 -21.35 -26.72
N ASP A 191 -29.48 -21.89 -27.51
CA ASP A 191 -28.28 -22.59 -27.07
C ASP A 191 -27.06 -21.95 -27.74
N ILE A 192 -26.21 -21.31 -26.96
CA ILE A 192 -25.05 -20.57 -27.45
C ILE A 192 -23.79 -21.22 -26.89
N ARG A 193 -22.88 -21.61 -27.76
CA ARG A 193 -21.54 -22.08 -27.42
C ARG A 193 -20.53 -21.10 -27.94
N THR A 194 -19.71 -20.60 -27.06
CA THR A 194 -18.70 -19.61 -27.41
C THR A 194 -17.32 -20.26 -27.53
N GLN A 195 -16.49 -19.70 -28.40
CA GLN A 195 -15.07 -20.02 -28.49
C GLN A 195 -14.23 -18.77 -28.17
N ASN A 196 -14.41 -17.68 -28.92
CA ASN A 196 -13.73 -16.42 -28.67
C ASN A 196 -14.65 -15.25 -29.01
N LEU A 197 -15.16 -14.59 -28.00
CA LEU A 197 -16.02 -13.42 -28.11
C LEU A 197 -15.32 -12.09 -27.77
N ASN A 198 -13.98 -12.09 -27.69
CA ASN A 198 -13.24 -10.89 -27.28
C ASN A 198 -13.42 -9.70 -28.24
N PHE A 199 -13.81 -9.94 -29.49
CA PHE A 199 -14.15 -8.85 -30.39
C PHE A 199 -15.35 -7.99 -29.92
N LEU A 200 -16.24 -8.55 -29.08
CA LEU A 200 -17.37 -7.82 -28.52
C LEU A 200 -16.93 -6.76 -27.51
N THR A 201 -15.78 -6.92 -26.88
CA THR A 201 -15.24 -5.89 -25.98
C THR A 201 -14.96 -4.59 -26.72
N GLY A 202 -14.71 -4.64 -28.03
CA GLY A 202 -14.57 -3.49 -28.90
C GLY A 202 -15.82 -2.61 -29.00
N LEU A 203 -17.01 -3.13 -28.67
CA LEU A 203 -18.27 -2.34 -28.63
C LEU A 203 -18.26 -1.24 -27.56
N THR A 204 -17.41 -1.34 -26.55
CA THR A 204 -17.26 -0.31 -25.51
C THR A 204 -16.59 0.96 -26.01
N GLY A 205 -15.99 0.94 -27.22
CA GLY A 205 -15.23 2.05 -27.79
C GLY A 205 -13.88 2.28 -27.11
N VAL A 206 -13.55 1.52 -26.09
CA VAL A 206 -12.26 1.56 -25.40
C VAL A 206 -11.31 0.59 -26.07
N THR A 207 -10.08 1.01 -26.33
CA THR A 207 -9.03 0.10 -26.83
C THR A 207 -8.92 -1.08 -25.87
N PRO A 208 -8.95 -2.34 -26.35
CA PRO A 208 -8.86 -3.52 -25.52
C PRO A 208 -7.50 -3.54 -24.82
N ASP A 209 -7.48 -3.14 -23.56
CA ASP A 209 -6.28 -3.18 -22.72
C ASP A 209 -6.12 -4.52 -22.00
N GLY A 210 -7.04 -5.45 -22.24
CA GLY A 210 -7.11 -6.76 -21.57
C GLY A 210 -7.66 -6.70 -20.14
N SER A 211 -8.26 -5.57 -19.71
CA SER A 211 -8.91 -5.50 -18.39
C SER A 211 -10.26 -6.22 -18.38
N ILE A 212 -10.95 -6.26 -19.52
CA ILE A 212 -12.18 -7.03 -19.70
C ILE A 212 -11.96 -8.04 -20.82
N VAL A 213 -12.18 -9.30 -20.52
CA VAL A 213 -12.06 -10.42 -21.47
C VAL A 213 -13.33 -11.24 -21.42
N VAL A 214 -13.78 -11.70 -22.58
CA VAL A 214 -14.85 -12.71 -22.63
C VAL A 214 -14.18 -14.08 -22.65
N PRO A 215 -14.41 -14.93 -21.63
CA PRO A 215 -13.76 -16.24 -21.57
C PRO A 215 -14.12 -17.12 -22.74
N ASP A 216 -13.15 -17.93 -23.16
CA ASP A 216 -13.39 -18.96 -24.19
C ASP A 216 -14.23 -20.11 -23.60
N SER A 217 -14.97 -20.79 -24.46
CA SER A 217 -15.67 -22.05 -24.12
C SER A 217 -16.80 -21.91 -23.09
N MET A 218 -17.55 -20.80 -23.15
CA MET A 218 -18.80 -20.69 -22.39
C MET A 218 -19.96 -21.38 -23.10
N HIS A 219 -20.87 -21.91 -22.30
CA HIS A 219 -22.14 -22.43 -22.75
C HIS A 219 -23.30 -21.67 -22.11
N LEU A 220 -24.12 -21.05 -22.94
CA LEU A 220 -25.29 -20.28 -22.52
C LEU A 220 -26.53 -20.94 -23.08
N ALA A 221 -27.42 -21.41 -22.21
CA ALA A 221 -28.74 -21.87 -22.55
C ALA A 221 -29.77 -20.85 -22.03
N ALA A 222 -30.65 -20.37 -22.91
CA ALA A 222 -31.66 -19.40 -22.54
C ALA A 222 -33.03 -19.80 -23.12
N ARG A 223 -34.07 -19.55 -22.33
CA ARG A 223 -35.47 -19.62 -22.81
C ARG A 223 -36.14 -18.28 -22.56
N LEU A 224 -36.74 -17.73 -23.59
CA LEU A 224 -37.58 -16.56 -23.51
C LEU A 224 -39.02 -16.96 -23.79
N GLY A 225 -39.90 -16.73 -22.82
CA GLY A 225 -41.33 -16.98 -22.91
C GLY A 225 -42.10 -15.67 -22.92
N MET A 226 -43.29 -15.69 -23.55
CA MET A 226 -44.24 -14.58 -23.51
C MET A 226 -45.66 -15.10 -23.35
N ASP A 227 -46.49 -14.41 -22.57
CA ASP A 227 -47.91 -14.68 -22.39
C ASP A 227 -48.63 -13.35 -22.21
N GLY A 228 -49.14 -12.81 -23.33
CA GLY A 228 -49.65 -11.44 -23.39
C GLY A 228 -48.63 -10.42 -22.95
N PRO A 229 -48.91 -9.66 -21.90
CA PRO A 229 -47.99 -8.68 -21.35
C PRO A 229 -46.88 -9.27 -20.46
N LYS A 230 -46.91 -10.59 -20.20
CA LYS A 230 -45.94 -11.25 -19.33
C LYS A 230 -44.80 -11.83 -20.15
N TYR A 231 -43.58 -11.66 -19.66
CA TYR A 231 -42.37 -12.20 -20.22
C TYR A 231 -41.63 -12.98 -19.16
N ASP A 232 -41.17 -14.17 -19.53
CA ASP A 232 -40.37 -15.05 -18.69
C ASP A 232 -39.01 -15.29 -19.35
N ALA A 233 -37.93 -15.18 -18.60
CA ALA A 233 -36.61 -15.49 -19.08
C ALA A 233 -35.91 -16.47 -18.13
N THR A 234 -35.40 -17.54 -18.69
CA THR A 234 -34.50 -18.45 -17.99
C THR A 234 -33.16 -18.42 -18.70
N LEU A 235 -32.06 -18.20 -17.95
CA LEU A 235 -30.71 -18.18 -18.50
C LEU A 235 -29.82 -19.04 -17.63
N LYS A 236 -29.05 -19.92 -18.26
CA LYS A 236 -28.05 -20.77 -17.61
C LYS A 236 -26.75 -20.58 -18.35
N LEU A 237 -25.79 -19.97 -17.70
CA LEU A 237 -24.41 -19.82 -18.18
C LEU A 237 -23.52 -20.80 -17.44
N LYS A 238 -22.75 -21.56 -18.20
CA LYS A 238 -21.68 -22.39 -17.66
C LYS A 238 -20.35 -21.94 -18.27
N GLU A 239 -19.41 -21.62 -17.38
CA GLU A 239 -18.01 -21.30 -17.70
C GLU A 239 -17.12 -22.23 -16.89
N ARG A 240 -16.54 -23.25 -17.52
CA ARG A 240 -15.80 -24.33 -16.85
C ARG A 240 -16.60 -24.95 -15.70
N GLU A 241 -16.21 -24.70 -14.45
CA GLU A 241 -16.92 -25.16 -13.24
C GLU A 241 -17.94 -24.12 -12.75
N GLY A 242 -17.79 -22.87 -13.16
CA GLY A 242 -18.68 -21.76 -12.77
C GLY A 242 -20.05 -21.86 -13.41
N LEU A 243 -21.07 -21.64 -12.61
CA LEU A 243 -22.47 -21.64 -13.02
C LEU A 243 -23.16 -20.33 -12.68
N LEU A 244 -23.94 -19.79 -13.61
CA LEU A 244 -24.86 -18.70 -13.37
C LEU A 244 -26.25 -19.10 -13.87
N ASN A 245 -27.24 -19.05 -13.00
CA ASN A 245 -28.64 -19.29 -13.32
C ASN A 245 -29.44 -18.03 -13.02
N LEU A 246 -30.20 -17.56 -14.00
CA LEU A 246 -31.11 -16.43 -13.86
C LEU A 246 -32.53 -16.89 -14.25
N LEU A 247 -33.49 -16.61 -13.38
CA LEU A 247 -34.93 -16.66 -13.67
C LEU A 247 -35.47 -15.25 -13.56
N ALA A 248 -36.14 -14.78 -14.58
CA ALA A 248 -36.71 -13.43 -14.59
C ALA A 248 -38.13 -13.44 -15.15
N HIS A 249 -39.02 -12.69 -14.53
CA HIS A 249 -40.40 -12.48 -14.92
C HIS A 249 -40.65 -10.98 -15.01
N TYR A 250 -41.30 -10.55 -16.07
CA TYR A 250 -41.68 -9.15 -16.27
C TYR A 250 -43.07 -9.03 -16.89
N ASN A 251 -43.89 -8.13 -16.36
CA ASN A 251 -45.19 -7.81 -16.86
C ASN A 251 -45.26 -6.35 -17.33
N THR A 252 -45.35 -6.15 -18.64
CA THR A 252 -45.34 -4.81 -19.25
C THR A 252 -46.56 -3.97 -18.92
N ALA A 253 -47.71 -4.59 -18.64
CA ALA A 253 -48.95 -3.87 -18.31
C ALA A 253 -48.94 -3.35 -16.86
N THR A 254 -48.30 -4.06 -15.95
CA THR A 254 -48.26 -3.69 -14.53
C THR A 254 -46.90 -3.17 -14.10
N GLU A 255 -45.86 -3.26 -14.97
CA GLU A 255 -44.45 -3.01 -14.67
C GLU A 255 -43.91 -3.85 -13.51
N ALA A 256 -44.58 -4.97 -13.20
CA ALA A 256 -44.14 -5.87 -12.15
C ALA A 256 -43.01 -6.76 -12.66
N TYR A 257 -41.98 -6.95 -11.86
CA TYR A 257 -40.83 -7.80 -12.15
C TYR A 257 -40.43 -8.68 -10.96
N GLN A 258 -39.86 -9.82 -11.29
CA GLN A 258 -39.15 -10.69 -10.35
C GLN A 258 -37.94 -11.25 -11.06
N ALA A 259 -36.80 -11.33 -10.35
CA ALA A 259 -35.60 -11.94 -10.86
C ALA A 259 -34.88 -12.69 -9.73
N ASP A 260 -34.50 -13.93 -10.01
CA ASP A 260 -33.75 -14.79 -9.11
C ASP A 260 -32.42 -15.18 -9.81
N LEU A 261 -31.30 -14.69 -9.30
CA LEU A 261 -29.95 -14.97 -9.80
C LEU A 261 -29.21 -15.84 -8.79
N HIS A 262 -28.68 -16.94 -9.28
CA HIS A 262 -27.79 -17.80 -8.54
C HIS A 262 -26.46 -17.96 -9.28
N VAL A 263 -25.39 -17.56 -8.64
CA VAL A 263 -24.02 -17.69 -9.12
C VAL A 263 -23.31 -18.69 -8.22
N ASP A 264 -22.65 -19.67 -8.79
CA ASP A 264 -21.94 -20.71 -8.07
C ASP A 264 -20.54 -20.89 -8.68
N ALA A 265 -19.52 -20.69 -7.87
CA ALA A 265 -18.10 -20.84 -8.19
C ALA A 265 -17.65 -20.18 -9.51
N LEU A 266 -18.27 -19.05 -9.89
CA LEU A 266 -17.90 -18.33 -11.12
C LEU A 266 -16.50 -17.76 -11.01
N GLN A 267 -15.64 -18.05 -12.00
CA GLN A 267 -14.25 -17.58 -12.04
C GLN A 267 -14.19 -16.17 -12.65
N VAL A 268 -14.40 -15.16 -11.81
CA VAL A 268 -14.50 -13.76 -12.26
C VAL A 268 -13.20 -13.27 -12.91
N HIS A 269 -12.05 -13.74 -12.49
CA HIS A 269 -10.75 -13.36 -13.07
C HIS A 269 -10.60 -13.80 -14.54
N HIS A 270 -11.41 -14.74 -15.02
CA HIS A 270 -11.44 -15.07 -16.44
C HIS A 270 -12.12 -13.98 -17.27
N PHE A 271 -12.98 -13.15 -16.64
CA PHE A 271 -13.66 -12.01 -17.26
C PHE A 271 -12.89 -10.70 -16.98
N LEU A 272 -12.28 -10.58 -15.80
CA LEU A 272 -11.54 -9.41 -15.32
C LEU A 272 -10.13 -9.82 -14.89
N PRO A 273 -9.23 -10.16 -15.82
CA PRO A 273 -7.93 -10.77 -15.48
C PRO A 273 -6.95 -9.82 -14.78
N LYS A 274 -7.18 -8.50 -14.84
CA LYS A 274 -6.38 -7.51 -14.12
C LYS A 274 -6.89 -7.22 -12.71
N ASP A 275 -8.11 -7.65 -12.39
CA ASP A 275 -8.69 -7.49 -11.07
C ASP A 275 -8.34 -8.68 -10.17
N SER A 276 -8.22 -8.43 -8.89
CA SER A 276 -7.91 -9.46 -7.90
C SER A 276 -9.13 -10.28 -7.46
N ILE A 277 -10.23 -10.27 -8.24
CA ILE A 277 -11.44 -11.05 -7.97
C ILE A 277 -11.32 -12.40 -8.66
N TYR A 278 -11.29 -13.48 -7.88
CA TYR A 278 -11.13 -14.83 -8.40
C TYR A 278 -12.46 -15.56 -8.46
N THR A 279 -12.90 -16.17 -7.39
CA THR A 279 -14.13 -16.96 -7.33
C THR A 279 -15.28 -16.15 -6.74
N LEU A 280 -16.49 -16.29 -7.31
CA LEU A 280 -17.71 -15.67 -6.79
C LEU A 280 -18.84 -16.70 -6.70
N SER A 281 -19.44 -16.81 -5.52
CA SER A 281 -20.70 -17.51 -5.29
C SER A 281 -21.69 -16.58 -4.58
N ALA A 282 -22.82 -16.30 -5.20
CA ALA A 282 -23.79 -15.36 -4.67
C ALA A 282 -25.22 -15.72 -5.09
N LYS A 283 -26.21 -15.32 -4.30
CA LYS A 283 -27.63 -15.42 -4.62
C LYS A 283 -28.25 -14.03 -4.53
N VAL A 284 -29.04 -13.67 -5.51
CA VAL A 284 -29.76 -12.40 -5.53
C VAL A 284 -31.21 -12.67 -5.96
N ALA A 285 -32.15 -12.28 -5.12
CA ALA A 285 -33.59 -12.30 -5.44
C ALA A 285 -34.11 -10.86 -5.43
N ALA A 286 -34.73 -10.44 -6.51
CA ALA A 286 -35.30 -9.11 -6.66
C ALA A 286 -36.73 -9.19 -7.13
N LYS A 287 -37.61 -8.40 -6.56
CA LYS A 287 -39.01 -8.27 -7.00
C LYS A 287 -39.51 -6.85 -6.81
N GLY A 288 -40.38 -6.42 -7.70
CA GLY A 288 -40.89 -5.06 -7.59
C GLY A 288 -41.89 -4.67 -8.64
N LYS A 289 -42.24 -3.40 -8.66
CA LYS A 289 -43.15 -2.77 -9.60
C LYS A 289 -42.65 -1.34 -9.87
N GLY A 290 -42.49 -1.01 -11.15
CA GLY A 290 -41.98 0.28 -11.59
C GLY A 290 -40.43 0.35 -11.49
N PHE A 291 -39.81 1.26 -12.25
CA PHE A 291 -38.32 1.37 -12.32
C PHE A 291 -37.82 2.74 -11.86
N ASP A 292 -38.66 3.74 -11.70
CA ASP A 292 -38.25 5.04 -11.18
C ASP A 292 -38.24 5.02 -9.65
N PRO A 293 -37.07 5.02 -9.00
CA PRO A 293 -36.99 4.92 -7.55
C PRO A 293 -37.50 6.15 -6.81
N ALA A 294 -37.60 7.30 -7.49
CA ALA A 294 -38.17 8.53 -6.92
C ALA A 294 -39.68 8.56 -6.95
N ASN A 295 -40.31 7.69 -7.74
CA ASN A 295 -41.76 7.62 -7.85
C ASN A 295 -42.38 6.88 -6.65
N HIS A 296 -43.33 7.51 -5.98
CA HIS A 296 -44.02 6.95 -4.80
C HIS A 296 -44.76 5.65 -5.05
N ARG A 297 -45.09 5.32 -6.33
CA ARG A 297 -45.75 4.07 -6.72
C ARG A 297 -44.79 2.92 -6.93
N THR A 298 -43.50 3.20 -7.06
CA THR A 298 -42.46 2.18 -7.22
C THR A 298 -42.26 1.43 -5.90
N VAL A 299 -42.23 0.11 -6.01
CA VAL A 299 -41.98 -0.79 -4.90
C VAL A 299 -40.93 -1.80 -5.37
N ALA A 300 -39.90 -2.00 -4.61
CA ALA A 300 -38.87 -3.01 -4.87
C ALA A 300 -38.42 -3.68 -3.57
N ALA A 301 -38.08 -4.94 -3.68
CA ALA A 301 -37.40 -5.68 -2.63
C ALA A 301 -36.28 -6.51 -3.26
N VAL A 302 -35.10 -6.42 -2.67
CA VAL A 302 -33.91 -7.16 -3.08
C VAL A 302 -33.33 -7.88 -1.87
N GLN A 303 -33.05 -9.15 -2.04
CA GLN A 303 -32.28 -9.96 -1.08
C GLN A 303 -31.05 -10.49 -1.81
N ALA A 304 -29.89 -10.28 -1.24
CA ALA A 304 -28.63 -10.78 -1.78
C ALA A 304 -27.84 -11.45 -0.66
N SER A 305 -27.25 -12.60 -0.95
CA SER A 305 -26.34 -13.30 -0.07
C SER A 305 -25.06 -13.65 -0.80
N LEU A 306 -23.93 -13.33 -0.20
CA LEU A 306 -22.59 -13.68 -0.67
C LEU A 306 -22.14 -14.94 0.04
N GLY A 307 -22.09 -16.05 -0.70
CA GLY A 307 -21.57 -17.32 -0.19
C GLY A 307 -20.06 -17.37 -0.18
N GLU A 308 -19.43 -16.89 -1.26
CA GLU A 308 -17.98 -16.83 -1.39
C GLU A 308 -17.56 -15.74 -2.37
N LEU A 309 -16.54 -14.98 -2.00
CA LEU A 309 -15.81 -14.06 -2.86
C LEU A 309 -14.33 -14.15 -2.52
N GLN A 310 -13.55 -14.70 -3.43
CA GLN A 310 -12.10 -14.68 -3.32
C GLN A 310 -11.56 -13.38 -3.93
N TYR A 311 -11.02 -12.50 -3.08
CA TYR A 311 -10.39 -11.25 -3.47
C TYR A 311 -8.91 -11.25 -3.05
N GLY A 312 -8.00 -11.39 -4.01
CA GLY A 312 -6.59 -11.62 -3.73
C GLY A 312 -6.39 -12.88 -2.89
N HIS A 313 -5.80 -12.73 -1.72
CA HIS A 313 -5.60 -13.82 -0.75
C HIS A 313 -6.75 -13.93 0.29
N TRP A 314 -7.73 -13.00 0.25
CA TRP A 314 -8.86 -13.02 1.17
C TRP A 314 -10.02 -13.81 0.61
N ASN A 315 -10.61 -14.64 1.46
CA ASN A 315 -11.89 -15.30 1.17
C ASN A 315 -12.99 -14.66 2.02
N ILE A 316 -13.89 -13.93 1.35
CA ILE A 316 -14.99 -13.18 1.94
C ILE A 316 -16.27 -13.98 1.77
N SER A 317 -16.99 -14.22 2.86
CA SER A 317 -18.25 -14.97 2.85
C SER A 317 -19.20 -14.44 3.93
N GLY A 318 -20.43 -14.96 3.97
CA GLY A 318 -21.36 -14.64 5.05
C GLY A 318 -21.83 -13.18 5.05
N ILE A 319 -22.01 -12.58 3.88
CA ILE A 319 -22.61 -11.25 3.75
C ILE A 319 -24.02 -11.40 3.22
N ASP A 320 -24.99 -10.92 4.00
CA ASP A 320 -26.40 -10.86 3.62
C ASP A 320 -26.87 -9.42 3.52
N LEU A 321 -27.60 -9.11 2.45
CA LEU A 321 -28.15 -7.78 2.19
C LEU A 321 -29.65 -7.91 1.88
N THR A 322 -30.44 -7.12 2.56
CA THR A 322 -31.85 -6.93 2.26
C THR A 322 -32.11 -5.45 1.97
N ALA A 323 -32.62 -5.15 0.80
CA ALA A 323 -32.99 -3.78 0.42
C ALA A 323 -34.46 -3.71 0.06
N GLY A 324 -35.11 -2.66 0.50
CA GLY A 324 -36.53 -2.37 0.22
C GLY A 324 -36.71 -0.96 -0.31
N LEU A 325 -37.65 -0.77 -1.22
CA LEU A 325 -38.08 0.53 -1.71
C LEU A 325 -39.59 0.62 -1.64
N LYS A 326 -40.13 1.60 -0.94
CA LYS A 326 -41.56 1.87 -0.85
C LYS A 326 -41.79 3.35 -0.64
N SER A 327 -42.66 3.95 -1.43
CA SER A 327 -43.02 5.38 -1.35
C SER A 327 -41.78 6.28 -1.38
N ALA A 328 -40.84 5.98 -2.30
CA ALA A 328 -39.55 6.64 -2.47
C ALA A 328 -38.64 6.62 -1.22
N LEU A 329 -38.92 5.75 -0.24
CA LEU A 329 -38.05 5.45 0.86
C LEU A 329 -37.31 4.13 0.59
N ALA A 330 -36.02 4.19 0.39
CA ALA A 330 -35.12 3.04 0.32
C ALA A 330 -34.68 2.66 1.73
N THR A 331 -34.74 1.39 2.05
CA THR A 331 -34.21 0.80 3.29
C THR A 331 -33.22 -0.29 2.93
N VAL A 332 -32.11 -0.34 3.60
CA VAL A 332 -31.08 -1.37 3.42
C VAL A 332 -30.69 -1.92 4.79
N HIS A 333 -30.69 -3.23 4.88
CA HIS A 333 -30.16 -3.95 6.02
C HIS A 333 -29.08 -4.90 5.50
N MET A 334 -27.89 -4.84 6.08
CA MET A 334 -26.75 -5.67 5.72
C MET A 334 -26.13 -6.28 6.96
N THR A 335 -25.82 -7.56 6.89
CA THR A 335 -25.05 -8.27 7.89
C THR A 335 -23.82 -8.89 7.26
N SER A 336 -22.72 -8.90 7.98
CA SER A 336 -21.48 -9.55 7.59
C SER A 336 -20.97 -10.37 8.79
N ASP A 337 -20.76 -11.66 8.58
CA ASP A 337 -20.27 -12.58 9.60
C ASP A 337 -19.11 -13.40 9.02
N ASN A 338 -17.96 -12.76 8.93
CA ASN A 338 -16.71 -13.41 8.51
C ASN A 338 -15.51 -12.88 9.32
N ALA A 339 -14.38 -13.55 9.18
CA ALA A 339 -13.19 -13.24 9.96
C ALA A 339 -12.62 -11.83 9.69
N LEU A 340 -12.82 -11.27 8.47
CA LEU A 340 -12.32 -9.94 8.10
C LEU A 340 -13.18 -8.83 8.69
N LEU A 341 -14.51 -9.04 8.71
CA LEU A 341 -15.46 -8.03 9.16
C LEU A 341 -16.73 -8.66 9.68
N LYS A 342 -17.01 -8.45 10.96
CA LYS A 342 -18.27 -8.84 11.59
C LYS A 342 -19.07 -7.60 11.93
N MET A 343 -20.18 -7.38 11.23
CA MET A 343 -20.96 -6.15 11.38
C MET A 343 -22.44 -6.31 10.99
N GLN A 344 -23.22 -5.35 11.44
CA GLN A 344 -24.60 -5.10 10.99
C GLN A 344 -24.72 -3.62 10.61
N ALA A 345 -25.38 -3.35 9.48
CA ALA A 345 -25.62 -2.00 9.00
C ALA A 345 -27.07 -1.82 8.56
N ASP A 346 -27.69 -0.74 8.97
CA ASP A 346 -29.03 -0.30 8.60
C ASP A 346 -28.94 1.08 7.96
N ALA A 347 -29.61 1.26 6.83
CA ALA A 347 -29.66 2.54 6.14
C ALA A 347 -31.07 2.83 5.63
N ASP A 348 -31.52 4.07 5.82
CA ASP A 348 -32.76 4.59 5.23
C ASP A 348 -32.44 5.83 4.41
N MET A 349 -32.98 5.94 3.19
CA MET A 349 -32.76 7.09 2.32
C MET A 349 -34.02 7.44 1.51
N ARG A 350 -34.36 8.70 1.50
CA ARG A 350 -35.45 9.22 0.65
C ARG A 350 -34.93 9.62 -0.72
N LEU A 351 -35.54 9.04 -1.76
CA LEU A 351 -35.12 9.23 -3.15
C LEU A 351 -35.92 10.29 -3.91
N ASP A 352 -37.03 10.76 -3.34
CA ASP A 352 -37.87 11.81 -3.90
C ASP A 352 -37.34 13.24 -3.62
N ARG A 353 -36.18 13.36 -2.92
CA ARG A 353 -35.60 14.65 -2.53
C ARG A 353 -34.49 15.07 -3.49
N LYS A 354 -34.38 16.37 -3.72
CA LYS A 354 -33.25 16.97 -4.48
C LYS A 354 -31.94 17.02 -3.68
N TYR A 355 -31.97 16.65 -2.41
CA TYR A 355 -30.84 16.60 -1.48
C TYR A 355 -30.81 15.24 -0.81
N LEU A 356 -29.66 14.85 -0.31
CA LEU A 356 -29.52 13.61 0.46
C LEU A 356 -30.30 13.75 1.78
N ASP A 357 -31.29 12.88 1.97
CA ASP A 357 -32.11 12.78 3.17
C ASP A 357 -32.12 11.32 3.60
N GLY A 358 -31.39 10.99 4.61
CA GLY A 358 -31.26 9.62 5.09
C GLY A 358 -30.43 9.48 6.33
N LYS A 359 -30.42 8.28 6.86
CA LYS A 359 -29.62 7.88 8.01
C LYS A 359 -28.97 6.51 7.75
N VAL A 360 -27.82 6.31 8.35
CA VAL A 360 -27.10 5.04 8.39
C VAL A 360 -26.72 4.77 9.84
N ALA A 361 -26.98 3.55 10.28
CA ALA A 361 -26.51 3.03 11.57
C ALA A 361 -25.69 1.76 11.30
N MET A 362 -24.52 1.67 11.85
CA MET A 362 -23.63 0.52 11.69
C MET A 362 -23.13 0.08 13.05
N ASN A 363 -23.22 -1.19 13.33
CA ASN A 363 -22.64 -1.84 14.49
C ASN A 363 -21.58 -2.81 14.01
N VAL A 364 -20.32 -2.48 14.25
CA VAL A 364 -19.17 -3.34 13.93
C VAL A 364 -18.77 -4.07 15.19
N GLU A 365 -18.95 -5.38 15.21
CA GLU A 365 -18.57 -6.23 16.33
C GLU A 365 -17.08 -6.55 16.32
N ASN A 366 -16.48 -6.69 15.13
CA ASN A 366 -15.05 -6.90 14.97
C ASN A 366 -14.57 -6.57 13.56
N VAL A 367 -13.41 -5.94 13.46
CA VAL A 367 -12.59 -5.86 12.24
C VAL A 367 -11.36 -6.74 12.44
N GLY A 368 -11.18 -7.73 11.58
CA GLY A 368 -10.05 -8.67 11.62
C GLY A 368 -8.75 -8.03 11.16
N LEU A 369 -8.12 -7.21 12.00
CA LEU A 369 -6.90 -6.48 11.65
C LEU A 369 -5.71 -7.41 11.38
N HIS A 370 -5.68 -8.57 12.01
CA HIS A 370 -4.66 -9.60 11.76
C HIS A 370 -4.89 -10.29 10.42
N GLU A 371 -6.12 -10.65 10.13
CA GLU A 371 -6.57 -11.28 8.89
C GLU A 371 -6.39 -10.33 7.69
N LEU A 372 -6.52 -9.02 7.93
CA LEU A 372 -6.24 -7.97 6.94
C LEU A 372 -4.74 -7.67 6.76
N GLY A 373 -3.86 -8.30 7.57
CA GLY A 373 -2.41 -8.07 7.54
C GLY A 373 -1.97 -6.73 8.14
N ILE A 374 -2.86 -6.00 8.82
CA ILE A 374 -2.58 -4.70 9.45
C ILE A 374 -1.89 -4.87 10.81
N SER A 375 -2.26 -5.92 11.55
CA SER A 375 -1.66 -6.25 12.83
C SER A 375 -0.82 -7.54 12.74
N PRO A 376 0.41 -7.58 13.26
CA PRO A 376 1.26 -8.78 13.23
C PRO A 376 0.71 -9.92 14.10
N LYS A 377 -0.14 -9.61 15.07
CA LYS A 377 -0.78 -10.57 16.00
C LYS A 377 -2.26 -10.25 16.16
N PRO A 378 -3.10 -11.25 16.45
CA PRO A 378 -4.49 -10.99 16.80
C PRO A 378 -4.60 -10.07 18.02
N LEU A 379 -5.55 -9.14 18.00
CA LEU A 379 -5.81 -8.25 19.13
C LEU A 379 -6.41 -9.06 20.31
N LYS A 380 -6.06 -8.68 21.54
CA LYS A 380 -6.65 -9.27 22.76
C LYS A 380 -8.13 -8.94 22.92
N HIS A 381 -8.56 -7.81 22.35
CA HIS A 381 -9.94 -7.32 22.38
C HIS A 381 -10.43 -7.08 20.94
N PRO A 382 -11.72 -7.30 20.64
CA PRO A 382 -12.25 -7.06 19.30
C PRO A 382 -12.12 -5.58 18.91
N PHE A 383 -11.85 -5.33 17.63
CA PHE A 383 -11.89 -3.97 17.08
C PHE A 383 -13.33 -3.63 16.73
N ALA A 384 -14.09 -3.22 17.76
CA ALA A 384 -15.52 -3.00 17.69
C ALA A 384 -15.87 -1.50 17.81
N PHE A 385 -16.89 -1.07 17.08
CA PHE A 385 -17.43 0.30 17.17
C PHE A 385 -18.85 0.38 16.63
N THR A 386 -19.58 1.41 17.04
CA THR A 386 -20.84 1.80 16.42
C THR A 386 -20.67 3.11 15.67
N LEU A 387 -21.29 3.21 14.50
CA LEU A 387 -21.27 4.43 13.67
C LEU A 387 -22.71 4.80 13.29
N GLY A 388 -23.07 6.06 13.56
CA GLY A 388 -24.31 6.67 13.12
C GLY A 388 -24.02 7.85 12.19
N ALA A 389 -24.72 7.93 11.06
CA ALA A 389 -24.68 9.07 10.15
C ALA A 389 -26.10 9.47 9.75
N GLU A 390 -26.38 10.76 9.78
CA GLU A 390 -27.66 11.35 9.40
C GLU A 390 -27.41 12.56 8.51
N ALA A 391 -28.04 12.59 7.34
CA ALA A 391 -28.04 13.74 6.45
C ALA A 391 -29.47 14.21 6.23
N ARG A 392 -29.72 15.49 6.41
CA ARG A 392 -30.98 16.16 6.20
C ARG A 392 -30.82 17.39 5.29
N HIS A 393 -31.92 18.08 5.01
CA HIS A 393 -31.89 19.27 4.18
C HIS A 393 -30.86 20.35 4.64
N ASP A 394 -30.68 20.52 5.92
CA ASP A 394 -29.91 21.60 6.51
C ASP A 394 -28.84 21.13 7.52
N SER A 395 -28.71 19.83 7.69
CA SER A 395 -27.79 19.28 8.68
C SER A 395 -27.21 17.93 8.31
N ILE A 396 -25.96 17.73 8.69
CA ILE A 396 -25.28 16.44 8.64
C ILE A 396 -24.76 16.18 10.04
N LYS A 397 -24.98 14.97 10.52
CA LYS A 397 -24.45 14.49 11.81
C LYS A 397 -23.79 13.16 11.60
N MET A 398 -22.66 12.94 12.21
CA MET A 398 -22.00 11.64 12.32
C MET A 398 -21.56 11.44 13.76
N SER A 399 -21.71 10.23 14.27
CA SER A 399 -21.16 9.80 15.55
C SER A 399 -20.53 8.43 15.40
N MET A 400 -19.43 8.23 16.12
CA MET A 400 -18.81 6.90 16.25
C MET A 400 -18.46 6.72 17.72
N ASP A 401 -18.89 5.62 18.29
CA ASP A 401 -18.63 5.23 19.67
C ASP A 401 -17.91 3.89 19.69
N ALA A 402 -16.78 3.80 20.40
CA ALA A 402 -15.95 2.61 20.49
C ALA A 402 -15.27 2.54 21.87
N GLY A 403 -15.93 1.97 22.87
CA GLY A 403 -15.43 2.00 24.24
C GLY A 403 -15.42 3.44 24.79
N ASP A 404 -14.26 3.96 25.18
CA ASP A 404 -14.09 5.36 25.61
C ASP A 404 -13.72 6.32 24.47
N LEU A 405 -13.75 5.87 23.23
CA LEU A 405 -13.62 6.73 22.04
C LEU A 405 -15.00 7.22 21.62
N ASP A 406 -15.19 8.53 21.61
CA ASP A 406 -16.37 9.25 21.13
C ASP A 406 -15.95 10.23 20.04
N PHE A 407 -16.45 9.99 18.83
CA PHE A 407 -16.31 10.91 17.70
C PHE A 407 -17.65 11.48 17.31
N GLN A 408 -17.73 12.78 17.15
CA GLN A 408 -18.90 13.51 16.68
C GLN A 408 -18.53 14.52 15.61
N PHE A 409 -19.27 14.50 14.51
CA PHE A 409 -19.21 15.51 13.44
C PHE A 409 -20.60 16.10 13.22
N ARG A 410 -20.67 17.42 13.05
CA ARG A 410 -21.93 18.14 12.76
C ARG A 410 -21.64 19.25 11.75
N ALA A 411 -22.48 19.33 10.70
CA ALA A 411 -22.46 20.43 9.76
C ALA A 411 -23.89 20.97 9.56
N ARG A 412 -23.99 22.29 9.38
CA ARG A 412 -25.25 22.97 9.06
C ARG A 412 -25.32 23.26 7.58
N SER A 413 -25.58 22.23 6.79
CA SER A 413 -25.61 22.31 5.33
C SER A 413 -26.16 21.01 4.76
N THR A 414 -26.54 21.00 3.48
CA THR A 414 -26.65 19.77 2.71
C THR A 414 -25.28 19.21 2.41
N LEU A 415 -25.15 17.89 2.16
CA LEU A 415 -23.89 17.27 1.80
C LEU A 415 -23.28 17.90 0.54
N LYS A 416 -24.09 18.12 -0.49
CA LYS A 416 -23.67 18.78 -1.73
C LYS A 416 -23.06 20.15 -1.46
N LYS A 417 -23.77 20.99 -0.71
CA LYS A 417 -23.30 22.34 -0.39
C LYS A 417 -22.07 22.34 0.50
N LEU A 418 -21.93 21.36 1.42
CA LEU A 418 -20.76 21.20 2.26
C LEU A 418 -19.53 20.90 1.42
N LEU A 419 -19.64 19.99 0.45
CA LEU A 419 -18.56 19.64 -0.47
C LEU A 419 -18.22 20.82 -1.40
N GLU A 420 -19.22 21.51 -1.97
CA GLU A 420 -19.03 22.70 -2.80
C GLU A 420 -18.28 23.81 -2.04
N GLN A 421 -18.67 24.08 -0.79
CA GLN A 421 -18.00 25.07 0.05
C GLN A 421 -16.57 24.62 0.41
N GLY A 422 -16.36 23.35 0.70
CA GLY A 422 -15.02 22.80 0.94
C GLY A 422 -14.10 22.97 -0.26
N THR A 423 -14.58 22.64 -1.45
CA THR A 423 -13.83 22.81 -2.70
C THR A 423 -13.55 24.29 -3.00
N ALA A 424 -14.57 25.16 -2.83
CA ALA A 424 -14.42 26.60 -3.04
C ALA A 424 -13.39 27.20 -2.07
N PHE A 425 -13.42 26.79 -0.80
CA PHE A 425 -12.44 27.19 0.20
C PHE A 425 -11.03 26.74 -0.16
N SER A 426 -10.86 25.47 -0.54
CA SER A 426 -9.56 24.93 -0.97
C SER A 426 -9.00 25.68 -2.18
N THR A 427 -9.83 25.91 -3.22
CA THR A 427 -9.42 26.65 -4.42
C THR A 427 -9.02 28.08 -4.09
N LEU A 428 -9.81 28.77 -3.25
CA LEU A 428 -9.51 30.13 -2.81
C LEU A 428 -8.22 30.18 -2.00
N LEU A 429 -8.01 29.26 -1.08
CA LEU A 429 -6.79 29.16 -0.27
C LEU A 429 -5.57 28.91 -1.15
N THR A 430 -5.63 27.97 -2.09
CA THR A 430 -4.54 27.71 -3.04
C THR A 430 -4.20 28.94 -3.84
N LYS A 431 -5.20 29.64 -4.38
CA LYS A 431 -4.99 30.89 -5.13
C LYS A 431 -4.33 31.96 -4.27
N GLN A 432 -4.75 32.13 -3.03
CA GLN A 432 -4.17 33.13 -2.13
C GLN A 432 -2.74 32.76 -1.70
N ILE A 433 -2.46 31.49 -1.51
CA ILE A 433 -1.09 30.97 -1.26
C ILE A 433 -0.18 31.24 -2.46
N GLU A 434 -0.67 31.02 -3.69
CA GLU A 434 0.08 31.33 -4.92
C GLU A 434 0.39 32.82 -5.03
N LEU A 435 -0.56 33.67 -4.64
CA LEU A 435 -0.39 35.12 -4.58
C LEU A 435 0.45 35.59 -3.38
N LYS A 436 0.80 34.65 -2.46
CA LYS A 436 1.55 34.91 -1.22
C LYS A 436 0.90 35.99 -0.34
N GLN A 437 -0.42 36.07 -0.39
CA GLN A 437 -1.23 37.00 0.35
C GLN A 437 -2.52 36.34 0.81
N LEU A 438 -2.81 36.35 2.11
CA LEU A 438 -4.00 35.74 2.68
C LEU A 438 -5.02 36.82 3.07
N ASP A 439 -6.19 36.81 2.45
CA ASP A 439 -7.33 37.61 2.91
C ASP A 439 -8.19 36.75 3.86
N HIS A 440 -7.95 36.88 5.16
CA HIS A 440 -8.67 36.13 6.17
C HIS A 440 -10.17 36.42 6.17
N ALA A 441 -10.60 37.61 5.80
CA ALA A 441 -12.01 37.96 5.74
C ALA A 441 -12.72 37.26 4.56
N GLU A 442 -12.07 37.17 3.42
CA GLU A 442 -12.56 36.44 2.25
C GLU A 442 -12.55 34.92 2.48
N LEU A 443 -11.45 34.38 3.00
CA LEU A 443 -11.35 32.96 3.35
C LEU A 443 -12.46 32.52 4.31
N ARG A 444 -12.74 33.32 5.34
CA ARG A 444 -13.81 33.02 6.29
C ARG A 444 -15.18 32.95 5.64
N LYS A 445 -15.50 33.82 4.68
CA LYS A 445 -16.79 33.77 3.96
C LYS A 445 -17.01 32.47 3.22
N ALA A 446 -15.94 31.86 2.72
CA ALA A 446 -15.97 30.59 2.02
C ALA A 446 -16.08 29.38 2.95
N LEU A 447 -15.86 29.50 4.26
CA LEU A 447 -15.87 28.39 5.20
C LEU A 447 -17.27 27.78 5.36
N PRO A 448 -17.37 26.44 5.36
CA PRO A 448 -18.59 25.76 5.77
C PRO A 448 -18.83 25.91 7.29
N SER A 449 -20.10 25.79 7.69
CA SER A 449 -20.46 25.71 9.12
C SER A 449 -20.43 24.27 9.58
N ALA A 450 -19.28 23.79 10.03
CA ALA A 450 -19.06 22.43 10.46
C ALA A 450 -18.19 22.37 11.72
N GLY A 451 -18.31 21.28 12.46
CA GLY A 451 -17.46 21.03 13.62
C GLY A 451 -17.34 19.55 13.90
N MET A 452 -16.20 19.16 14.46
CA MET A 452 -15.93 17.80 14.91
C MET A 452 -15.31 17.80 16.30
N GLN A 453 -15.61 16.75 17.04
CA GLN A 453 -15.02 16.44 18.31
C GLN A 453 -14.63 14.97 18.33
N LEU A 454 -13.44 14.67 18.81
CA LEU A 454 -12.96 13.32 19.07
C LEU A 454 -12.38 13.29 20.47
N LYS A 455 -12.76 12.31 21.25
CA LYS A 455 -12.16 11.97 22.53
C LYS A 455 -11.83 10.49 22.51
N ALA A 456 -10.69 10.12 23.04
CA ALA A 456 -10.29 8.73 23.19
C ALA A 456 -9.45 8.58 24.47
N GLY A 457 -9.67 7.54 25.22
CA GLY A 457 -8.87 7.15 26.37
C GLY A 457 -8.11 5.85 26.09
N LYS A 458 -7.94 5.04 27.14
CA LYS A 458 -7.19 3.76 27.07
C LYS A 458 -8.03 2.57 26.66
N GLN A 459 -9.36 2.66 26.77
CA GLN A 459 -10.27 1.51 26.66
C GLN A 459 -11.08 1.58 25.36
N ASN A 460 -10.37 1.60 24.22
CA ASN A 460 -10.98 1.57 22.90
C ASN A 460 -10.14 0.76 21.91
N PRO A 461 -10.71 0.31 20.80
CA PRO A 461 -10.02 -0.53 19.83
C PRO A 461 -8.75 0.10 19.26
N VAL A 462 -8.73 1.43 19.08
CA VAL A 462 -7.56 2.15 18.55
C VAL A 462 -6.41 2.08 19.57
N SER A 463 -6.71 2.31 20.85
CA SER A 463 -5.72 2.22 21.92
C SER A 463 -5.20 0.78 22.09
N TYR A 464 -6.05 -0.22 21.93
CA TYR A 464 -5.63 -1.62 21.94
C TYR A 464 -4.73 -1.97 20.77
N PHE A 465 -5.03 -1.45 19.60
CA PHE A 465 -4.17 -1.61 18.42
C PHE A 465 -2.82 -0.92 18.60
N LEU A 466 -2.80 0.32 19.09
CA LEU A 466 -1.56 1.05 19.34
C LEU A 466 -0.68 0.36 20.38
N ALA A 467 -1.30 -0.25 21.41
CA ALA A 467 -0.58 -1.04 22.41
C ALA A 467 0.16 -2.25 21.83
N THR A 468 -0.26 -2.79 20.67
CA THR A 468 0.51 -3.85 19.98
C THR A 468 1.81 -3.35 19.37
N LYS A 469 1.99 -2.03 19.31
CA LYS A 469 3.18 -1.33 18.80
C LYS A 469 3.88 -0.55 19.92
N ASP A 470 3.64 -0.91 21.17
CA ASP A 470 4.19 -0.28 22.38
C ASP A 470 3.90 1.24 22.46
N ILE A 471 2.79 1.67 21.85
CA ILE A 471 2.30 3.04 21.91
C ILE A 471 1.05 3.08 22.80
N SER A 472 1.05 3.96 23.80
CA SER A 472 -0.09 4.21 24.67
C SER A 472 -0.21 5.68 25.06
N PHE A 473 -1.41 6.12 25.42
CA PHE A 473 -1.68 7.46 25.93
C PHE A 473 -2.77 7.40 27.00
N ASP A 474 -2.85 8.44 27.84
CA ASP A 474 -3.88 8.51 28.88
C ASP A 474 -5.20 9.00 28.31
N ASP A 475 -5.17 10.10 27.57
CA ASP A 475 -6.30 10.62 26.81
C ASP A 475 -5.86 11.44 25.58
N PHE A 476 -6.72 11.45 24.57
CA PHE A 476 -6.63 12.26 23.38
C PHE A 476 -7.92 13.05 23.19
N VAL A 477 -7.79 14.34 22.99
CA VAL A 477 -8.91 15.24 22.72
C VAL A 477 -8.64 16.07 21.47
N LEU A 478 -9.58 16.05 20.51
CA LEU A 478 -9.60 16.93 19.35
C LEU A 478 -10.94 17.64 19.30
N ARG A 479 -10.92 18.97 19.18
CA ARG A 479 -12.09 19.79 18.86
C ARG A 479 -11.73 20.72 17.74
N PHE A 480 -12.49 20.67 16.66
CA PHE A 480 -12.27 21.49 15.49
C PHE A 480 -13.61 22.02 14.96
N GLY A 481 -13.65 23.27 14.55
CA GLY A 481 -14.86 23.88 14.03
C GLY A 481 -14.57 25.04 13.09
N THR A 482 -15.42 25.17 12.08
CA THR A 482 -15.36 26.23 11.08
C THR A 482 -16.71 26.90 10.94
N THR A 483 -16.72 28.20 10.87
CA THR A 483 -17.90 28.99 10.49
C THR A 483 -17.47 30.29 9.81
N PRO A 484 -18.26 30.83 8.87
CA PRO A 484 -17.97 32.14 8.28
C PRO A 484 -17.83 33.26 9.34
N ARG A 485 -18.56 33.14 10.46
CA ARG A 485 -18.57 34.17 11.52
C ARG A 485 -17.39 34.05 12.46
N ARG A 486 -16.93 32.85 12.79
CA ARG A 486 -15.85 32.60 13.78
C ARG A 486 -14.53 32.21 13.16
N GLY A 487 -14.49 31.92 11.83
CA GLY A 487 -13.31 31.40 11.19
C GLY A 487 -13.03 29.95 11.54
N ILE A 488 -11.79 29.54 11.39
CA ILE A 488 -11.25 28.24 11.76
C ILE A 488 -10.84 28.28 13.23
N ASN A 489 -11.34 27.34 14.02
CA ASN A 489 -10.96 27.20 15.41
C ASN A 489 -10.79 25.73 15.75
N GLY A 490 -9.68 25.39 16.35
CA GLY A 490 -9.37 24.01 16.71
C GLY A 490 -8.41 23.92 17.87
N ARG A 491 -8.52 22.82 18.61
CA ARG A 491 -7.52 22.42 19.60
C ARG A 491 -7.45 20.92 19.69
N THR A 492 -6.25 20.41 19.84
CA THR A 492 -5.99 19.01 20.13
C THR A 492 -5.01 18.90 21.28
N ALA A 493 -5.14 17.86 22.07
CA ALA A 493 -4.19 17.52 23.12
C ALA A 493 -4.12 16.01 23.27
N ILE A 494 -2.92 15.52 23.54
CA ILE A 494 -2.60 14.15 23.92
C ILE A 494 -1.95 14.24 25.31
N HIS A 495 -2.44 13.48 26.27
CA HIS A 495 -1.85 13.38 27.60
C HIS A 495 -1.27 12.00 27.85
N GLY A 496 -0.12 11.98 28.53
CA GLY A 496 0.54 10.74 28.96
C GLY A 496 0.94 9.81 27.81
N LEU A 497 1.47 10.36 26.69
CA LEU A 497 1.96 9.56 25.59
C LEU A 497 3.21 8.78 26.00
N ARG A 498 3.17 7.46 25.75
CA ARG A 498 4.30 6.52 25.96
C ARG A 498 4.54 5.78 24.66
N MET A 499 5.78 5.75 24.23
CA MET A 499 6.26 5.04 23.05
C MET A 499 7.62 4.42 23.40
N ASP A 500 7.71 3.09 23.47
CA ASP A 500 8.89 2.41 23.99
C ASP A 500 9.37 3.01 25.32
N SER A 501 10.59 3.57 25.31
CA SER A 501 11.20 4.25 26.46
C SER A 501 10.83 5.73 26.59
N LEU A 502 10.13 6.32 25.60
CA LEU A 502 9.76 7.74 25.59
C LEU A 502 8.48 7.99 26.36
N GLN A 503 8.48 8.96 27.29
CA GLN A 503 7.29 9.43 27.99
C GLN A 503 7.13 10.93 27.85
N LEU A 504 5.99 11.38 27.29
CA LEU A 504 5.59 12.78 27.16
C LEU A 504 4.28 13.03 27.91
N ASP A 505 4.26 14.04 28.78
CA ASP A 505 3.08 14.30 29.61
C ASP A 505 1.95 14.97 28.82
N THR A 506 2.27 15.97 27.99
CA THR A 506 1.26 16.69 27.21
C THR A 506 1.83 17.17 25.88
N ILE A 507 1.15 16.82 24.81
CA ILE A 507 1.34 17.40 23.48
C ILE A 507 0.05 18.14 23.14
N PHE A 508 0.14 19.39 22.70
CA PHE A 508 -1.03 20.16 22.34
C PHE A 508 -0.82 20.98 21.08
N PHE A 509 -1.92 21.26 20.40
CA PHE A 509 -1.97 22.20 19.28
C PHE A 509 -3.31 22.92 19.25
N ALA A 510 -3.28 24.23 19.01
CA ALA A 510 -4.45 25.08 18.89
C ALA A 510 -4.32 26.00 17.67
N ILE A 511 -5.44 26.23 17.00
CA ILE A 511 -5.57 27.16 15.89
C ILE A 511 -6.80 28.04 16.13
N SER A 512 -6.67 29.34 15.84
CA SER A 512 -7.79 30.27 15.89
C SER A 512 -7.64 31.33 14.80
N GLN A 513 -8.72 31.63 14.11
CA GLN A 513 -8.75 32.63 13.02
C GLN A 513 -9.76 33.74 13.35
N ASP A 514 -9.30 34.98 13.25
CA ASP A 514 -10.17 36.18 13.24
C ASP A 514 -10.21 36.81 11.82
N THR A 515 -10.67 38.04 11.70
CA THR A 515 -10.80 38.73 10.40
C THR A 515 -9.47 39.23 9.83
N ALA A 516 -8.43 39.29 10.63
CA ALA A 516 -7.14 39.89 10.27
C ALA A 516 -5.98 38.89 10.32
N ARG A 517 -6.14 37.79 11.05
CA ARG A 517 -5.05 36.86 11.31
C ARG A 517 -5.52 35.45 11.70
N MET A 518 -4.62 34.54 11.58
CA MET A 518 -4.71 33.17 12.11
C MET A 518 -3.59 32.94 13.11
N LYS A 519 -3.94 32.54 14.32
CA LYS A 519 -3.00 32.19 15.38
C LYS A 519 -2.85 30.68 15.48
N LEU A 520 -1.61 30.24 15.62
CA LEU A 520 -1.20 28.87 15.85
C LEU A 520 -0.48 28.79 17.19
N GLN A 521 -0.77 27.78 17.97
CA GLN A 521 -0.05 27.50 19.21
C GLN A 521 0.05 26.00 19.37
N GLY A 522 1.25 25.48 19.56
CA GLY A 522 1.50 24.08 19.81
C GLY A 522 2.62 23.89 20.80
N GLY A 523 2.82 22.68 21.27
CA GLY A 523 3.97 22.41 22.13
C GLY A 523 3.93 21.04 22.78
N VAL A 524 5.04 20.74 23.44
CA VAL A 524 5.25 19.58 24.29
C VAL A 524 5.63 20.07 25.68
N ILE A 525 4.94 19.58 26.67
CA ILE A 525 5.19 19.95 28.07
C ILE A 525 5.35 18.68 28.89
N ASN A 526 6.51 18.52 29.50
CA ASN A 526 6.74 17.55 30.55
C ASN A 526 6.80 18.28 31.91
N GLY A 527 5.89 17.93 32.80
CA GLY A 527 5.78 18.53 34.12
C GLY A 527 6.78 17.98 35.14
N PRO A 528 6.79 18.53 36.37
CA PRO A 528 7.72 18.12 37.42
C PRO A 528 7.59 16.66 37.88
N LYS A 529 6.49 15.98 37.50
CA LYS A 529 6.24 14.58 37.82
C LYS A 529 6.68 13.63 36.71
N ASN A 530 7.17 14.15 35.56
CA ASN A 530 7.70 13.31 34.50
C ASN A 530 8.95 12.57 35.00
N PRO A 531 9.01 11.21 34.87
CA PRO A 531 10.12 10.44 35.41
C PRO A 531 11.42 10.59 34.63
N GLN A 532 11.38 11.16 33.42
CA GLN A 532 12.54 11.26 32.53
C GLN A 532 13.09 12.66 32.44
N PHE A 533 12.30 13.62 31.94
CA PHE A 533 12.76 14.97 31.67
C PHE A 533 11.67 15.99 31.89
N VAL A 534 11.99 17.09 32.56
CA VAL A 534 11.09 18.23 32.76
C VAL A 534 11.47 19.32 31.77
N PHE A 535 10.57 19.69 30.89
CA PHE A 535 10.79 20.79 29.93
C PHE A 535 9.46 21.33 29.38
N ARG A 536 9.54 22.48 28.75
CA ARG A 536 8.45 23.06 27.97
C ARG A 536 8.99 23.51 26.62
N SER A 537 8.49 22.89 25.53
CA SER A 537 8.72 23.35 24.16
C SER A 537 7.43 23.89 23.59
N THR A 538 7.44 25.13 23.09
CA THR A 538 6.24 25.78 22.53
C THR A 538 6.53 26.37 21.16
N LEU A 539 5.61 26.14 20.25
CA LEU A 539 5.56 26.73 18.93
C LEU A 539 4.41 27.73 18.91
N THR A 540 4.67 29.01 18.63
CA THR A 540 3.65 30.03 18.42
C THR A 540 3.76 30.60 17.02
N GLY A 541 2.61 30.86 16.40
CA GLY A 541 2.57 31.39 15.04
C GLY A 541 1.41 32.35 14.88
N GLU A 542 1.63 33.39 14.08
CA GLU A 542 0.62 34.35 13.68
C GLU A 542 0.74 34.60 12.18
N ILE A 543 -0.31 34.28 11.42
CA ILE A 543 -0.37 34.52 9.99
C ILE A 543 -1.36 35.64 9.76
N ARG A 544 -0.88 36.79 9.31
CA ARG A 544 -1.65 37.97 8.93
C ARG A 544 -1.87 38.00 7.42
N ASN A 545 -2.51 39.03 6.92
CA ASN A 545 -2.77 39.12 5.48
C ASN A 545 -1.51 39.22 4.64
N GLU A 546 -0.47 39.86 5.15
CA GLU A 546 0.76 40.16 4.38
C GLU A 546 2.04 39.62 5.05
N ASP A 547 1.95 39.02 6.21
CA ASP A 547 3.10 38.44 6.89
C ASP A 547 2.70 37.24 7.73
N ALA A 548 3.69 36.38 7.98
CA ALA A 548 3.57 35.25 8.88
C ALA A 548 4.76 35.24 9.84
N GLU A 549 4.48 35.04 11.11
CA GLU A 549 5.47 34.92 12.14
C GLU A 549 5.34 33.56 12.82
N LEU A 550 6.45 32.87 13.03
CA LEU A 550 6.53 31.59 13.70
C LEU A 550 7.70 31.63 14.69
N THR A 551 7.45 31.29 15.95
CA THR A 551 8.48 31.26 16.99
C THR A 551 8.45 29.92 17.71
N LEU A 552 9.63 29.32 17.86
CA LEU A 552 9.86 28.11 18.64
C LEU A 552 10.66 28.48 19.90
N ASN A 553 10.12 28.11 21.03
CA ASN A 553 10.73 28.34 22.34
C ASN A 553 10.87 27.01 23.09
N TYR A 554 12.00 26.82 23.76
CA TYR A 554 12.27 25.69 24.64
C TYR A 554 12.83 26.19 25.96
N VAL A 555 12.25 25.69 27.05
CA VAL A 555 12.67 26.00 28.41
C VAL A 555 12.91 24.70 29.18
N ASP A 556 14.02 24.60 29.88
CA ASP A 556 14.39 23.43 30.66
C ASP A 556 13.74 23.36 32.03
N ALA A 557 14.10 22.33 32.81
CA ALA A 557 13.60 22.13 34.18
C ALA A 557 13.98 23.26 35.18
N LYS A 558 15.04 24.01 34.92
CA LYS A 558 15.52 25.10 35.77
C LYS A 558 14.86 26.45 35.43
N GLY A 559 14.14 26.49 34.31
CA GLY A 559 13.59 27.71 33.77
C GLY A 559 14.51 28.44 32.79
N ASP A 560 15.65 27.83 32.44
CA ASP A 560 16.61 28.40 31.49
C ASP A 560 16.09 28.22 30.07
N THR A 561 16.18 29.29 29.26
CA THR A 561 15.78 29.23 27.85
C THR A 561 16.88 28.57 27.02
N GLY A 562 16.59 27.40 26.47
CA GLY A 562 17.51 26.65 25.62
C GLY A 562 17.36 26.95 24.13
N LEU A 563 16.16 27.38 23.71
CA LEU A 563 15.87 27.78 22.34
C LEU A 563 14.85 28.91 22.35
N ASP A 564 15.12 29.99 21.64
CA ASP A 564 14.21 31.05 21.30
C ASP A 564 14.56 31.58 19.93
N LEU A 565 13.88 31.04 18.93
CA LEU A 565 14.13 31.33 17.52
C LEU A 565 12.81 31.43 16.77
N GLY A 566 12.68 32.47 15.98
CA GLY A 566 11.52 32.72 15.16
C GLY A 566 11.88 33.09 13.74
N ILE A 567 10.87 33.06 12.89
CA ILE A 567 10.95 33.45 11.49
C ILE A 567 9.74 34.34 11.19
N ASN A 568 10.02 35.53 10.63
CA ASN A 568 9.00 36.40 10.07
C ASN A 568 9.09 36.32 8.54
N ALA A 569 8.00 35.89 7.89
CA ALA A 569 7.90 35.73 6.45
C ALA A 569 6.99 36.80 5.87
N ARG A 570 7.44 37.51 4.82
CA ARG A 570 6.69 38.54 4.11
C ARG A 570 6.79 38.36 2.59
N PRO A 571 5.77 38.74 1.81
CA PRO A 571 5.91 38.81 0.34
C PRO A 571 7.09 39.70 -0.05
N LEU A 572 7.94 39.23 -0.91
CA LEU A 572 9.02 40.00 -1.49
C LEU A 572 8.45 40.90 -2.59
N ILE A 573 8.65 42.24 -2.45
CA ILE A 573 8.16 43.21 -3.39
C ILE A 573 9.36 43.74 -4.18
N GLU A 574 9.47 43.38 -5.44
CA GLU A 574 10.46 43.90 -6.40
C GLU A 574 9.75 44.65 -7.52
N GLY A 575 10.04 45.95 -7.68
CA GLY A 575 9.47 46.80 -8.72
C GLY A 575 7.95 47.03 -8.58
N ARG A 576 7.23 47.09 -9.73
CA ARG A 576 5.78 47.35 -9.77
C ARG A 576 4.90 46.12 -9.53
N GLY A 577 5.49 44.92 -9.25
CA GLY A 577 4.76 43.66 -9.11
C GLY A 577 4.80 43.11 -7.69
N ARG A 578 3.64 42.86 -7.06
CA ARG A 578 3.52 42.06 -5.83
C ARG A 578 3.71 40.58 -6.19
N GLY A 579 4.41 39.83 -5.35
CA GLY A 579 4.45 38.35 -5.42
C GLY A 579 5.66 37.74 -6.14
N ASN A 580 6.78 38.47 -6.23
CA ASN A 580 8.01 37.91 -6.83
C ASN A 580 8.77 36.90 -5.95
N GLY A 581 8.38 36.74 -4.67
CA GLY A 581 9.05 35.84 -3.72
C GLY A 581 8.54 35.98 -2.30
N ILE A 582 9.30 35.44 -1.36
CA ILE A 582 9.10 35.56 0.09
C ILE A 582 10.41 36.02 0.71
N ALA A 583 10.33 37.06 1.55
CA ALA A 583 11.42 37.48 2.41
C ALA A 583 11.22 36.89 3.80
N PHE A 584 12.19 36.19 4.29
CA PHE A 584 12.25 35.68 5.65
C PHE A 584 13.23 36.51 6.45
N ARG A 585 12.84 36.83 7.68
CA ARG A 585 13.74 37.40 8.68
C ARG A 585 13.74 36.53 9.92
N LEU A 586 14.91 36.27 10.45
CA LEU A 586 15.07 35.57 11.73
C LEU A 586 14.79 36.54 12.89
N THR A 587 14.16 36.06 13.93
CA THR A 587 13.78 36.81 15.14
C THR A 587 14.02 35.94 16.38
N PRO A 588 14.19 36.54 17.58
CA PRO A 588 14.44 37.93 17.88
C PRO A 588 15.81 38.42 17.39
N ALA A 589 16.15 39.66 17.59
CA ALA A 589 17.47 40.22 17.23
C ALA A 589 18.63 39.50 17.94
N GLU A 590 18.39 38.90 19.09
CA GLU A 590 19.31 38.10 19.84
C GLU A 590 18.69 36.72 20.12
N PRO A 591 18.69 35.82 19.12
CA PRO A 591 18.13 34.48 19.27
C PRO A 591 18.96 33.63 20.25
N ILE A 592 18.27 32.70 20.91
CA ILE A 592 18.92 31.72 21.77
C ILE A 592 18.84 30.37 21.07
N ILE A 593 19.97 29.72 20.91
CA ILE A 593 20.09 28.36 20.33
C ILE A 593 21.01 27.53 21.21
N ALA A 594 20.54 26.38 21.64
CA ALA A 594 21.31 25.47 22.51
C ALA A 594 21.82 26.18 23.79
N PHE A 595 20.99 26.96 24.47
CA PHE A 595 21.31 27.76 25.66
C PHE A 595 22.40 28.81 25.43
N GLN A 596 22.71 29.16 24.18
CA GLN A 596 23.67 30.19 23.83
C GLN A 596 22.96 31.33 23.11
N LYS A 597 23.32 32.55 23.50
CA LYS A 597 22.77 33.78 22.95
C LYS A 597 23.61 34.20 21.76
N PHE A 598 22.95 34.42 20.63
CA PHE A 598 23.55 34.87 19.38
C PHE A 598 23.21 36.32 19.12
N ARG A 599 24.01 36.96 18.29
CA ARG A 599 23.78 38.30 17.73
C ARG A 599 24.03 38.24 16.23
N PHE A 600 23.14 38.89 15.47
CA PHE A 600 23.34 39.03 14.03
C PHE A 600 24.41 40.09 13.75
N VAL A 601 25.36 39.75 12.87
CA VAL A 601 26.39 40.66 12.40
C VAL A 601 25.79 41.53 11.28
N ASP A 602 25.93 42.88 11.40
CA ASP A 602 25.56 43.84 10.35
C ASP A 602 24.15 43.66 9.73
N ASN A 603 23.12 43.33 10.53
CA ASN A 603 21.76 43.03 10.05
C ASN A 603 21.65 41.84 9.10
N SER A 604 22.49 40.84 9.26
CA SER A 604 22.52 39.61 8.50
C SER A 604 21.56 38.57 9.09
N ASP A 605 20.25 38.81 8.94
CA ASP A 605 19.17 38.02 9.53
C ASP A 605 18.12 37.58 8.53
N TRP A 606 18.45 37.55 7.20
CA TRP A 606 17.46 37.42 6.18
C TRP A 606 17.77 36.38 5.12
N ILE A 607 16.68 35.82 4.57
CA ILE A 607 16.66 34.88 3.45
C ILE A 607 15.57 35.32 2.48
N TYR A 608 15.88 35.47 1.18
CA TYR A 608 14.94 35.79 0.13
C TYR A 608 14.75 34.59 -0.79
N LEU A 609 13.50 34.11 -0.90
CA LEU A 609 13.08 33.10 -1.85
C LEU A 609 12.31 33.77 -2.99
N HIS A 610 12.90 33.83 -4.17
CA HIS A 610 12.29 34.42 -5.36
C HIS A 610 11.31 33.47 -6.06
N LYS A 611 10.44 33.98 -6.93
CA LYS A 611 9.43 33.21 -7.65
C LYS A 611 10.02 32.09 -8.52
N ASN A 612 11.23 32.27 -9.06
CA ASN A 612 11.96 31.27 -9.83
C ASN A 612 12.69 30.24 -8.97
N MET A 613 12.35 30.14 -7.69
CA MET A 613 12.99 29.27 -6.68
C MET A 613 14.45 29.67 -6.33
N ARG A 614 14.90 30.83 -6.79
CA ARG A 614 16.21 31.33 -6.41
C ARG A 614 16.21 31.79 -4.96
N VAL A 615 17.18 31.32 -4.19
CA VAL A 615 17.38 31.68 -2.78
C VAL A 615 18.58 32.60 -2.65
N TYR A 616 18.37 33.71 -1.97
CA TYR A 616 19.44 34.56 -1.46
C TYR A 616 19.38 34.57 0.06
N ALA A 617 20.43 34.14 0.70
CA ALA A 617 20.57 34.12 2.14
C ALA A 617 21.71 35.03 2.59
N ASN A 618 21.53 35.72 3.68
CA ASN A 618 22.56 36.40 4.42
C ASN A 618 22.21 36.30 5.90
N VAL A 619 22.61 35.17 6.50
CA VAL A 619 22.48 34.94 7.92
C VAL A 619 23.88 34.78 8.47
N ASP A 620 24.27 35.66 9.38
CA ASP A 620 25.55 35.63 10.06
C ASP A 620 25.33 35.93 11.54
N MET A 621 25.59 34.93 12.37
CA MET A 621 25.32 34.97 13.81
C MET A 621 26.54 34.54 14.57
N ASP A 622 26.96 35.36 15.51
CA ASP A 622 28.07 35.10 16.44
C ASP A 622 27.53 35.01 17.87
N SER A 623 28.12 34.12 18.66
CA SER A 623 27.96 34.08 20.11
C SER A 623 29.23 34.54 20.84
N ASP A 624 29.07 34.93 22.11
CA ASP A 624 30.19 35.38 22.95
C ASP A 624 31.25 34.27 23.18
N ASP A 625 30.90 32.99 23.01
CA ASP A 625 31.75 31.83 23.17
C ASP A 625 32.54 31.46 21.87
N GLY A 626 32.45 32.29 20.83
CA GLY A 626 33.14 32.08 19.54
C GLY A 626 32.47 31.00 18.65
N LEU A 627 31.26 30.62 18.96
CA LEU A 627 30.41 29.83 18.04
C LEU A 627 29.85 30.78 17.00
N CYS A 628 30.03 30.44 15.74
CA CYS A 628 29.39 31.20 14.67
C CYS A 628 28.60 30.29 13.72
N PHE A 629 27.50 30.84 13.19
CA PHE A 629 26.73 30.25 12.12
C PHE A 629 26.61 31.25 11.00
N ARG A 630 27.02 30.82 9.80
CA ARG A 630 26.91 31.61 8.56
C ARG A 630 26.16 30.84 7.48
N MET A 631 25.23 31.52 6.85
CA MET A 631 24.58 31.06 5.64
C MET A 631 24.52 32.22 4.64
N GLN A 632 25.38 32.15 3.64
CA GLN A 632 25.55 33.28 2.71
C GLN A 632 25.44 32.78 1.27
N SER A 633 24.65 33.48 0.48
CA SER A 633 24.55 33.25 -0.96
C SER A 633 25.58 34.07 -1.73
N ASP A 634 26.26 33.45 -2.70
CA ASP A 634 27.08 34.16 -3.66
C ASP A 634 26.21 34.98 -4.61
N ARG A 635 26.22 36.30 -4.43
CA ARG A 635 25.47 37.25 -5.25
C ARG A 635 26.10 37.51 -6.63
N SER A 636 27.37 37.15 -6.81
CA SER A 636 28.08 37.29 -8.10
C SER A 636 27.66 36.19 -9.08
N ASP A 637 27.18 35.08 -8.59
CA ASP A 637 26.63 33.98 -9.39
C ASP A 637 25.23 34.34 -9.90
N THR A 638 25.13 34.65 -11.17
CA THR A 638 23.85 34.95 -11.82
C THR A 638 23.25 33.80 -12.60
N VAL A 639 23.94 32.66 -12.69
CA VAL A 639 23.59 31.47 -13.47
C VAL A 639 22.84 30.45 -12.63
N SER A 640 23.34 30.19 -11.44
CA SER A 640 22.76 29.17 -10.55
C SER A 640 21.43 29.64 -9.95
N LEU A 641 20.50 28.70 -9.73
CA LEU A 641 19.28 28.96 -8.97
C LEU A 641 19.62 29.22 -7.49
N GLN A 642 20.63 28.49 -7.01
CA GLN A 642 21.10 28.61 -5.65
C GLN A 642 22.61 28.41 -5.63
N ASN A 643 23.33 29.26 -4.90
CA ASN A 643 24.73 29.11 -4.58
C ASN A 643 24.91 29.63 -3.16
N ILE A 644 24.95 28.70 -2.19
CA ILE A 644 24.87 28.99 -0.77
C ILE A 644 26.05 28.33 -0.05
N ASN A 645 26.79 29.14 0.68
CA ASN A 645 27.79 28.66 1.64
C ASN A 645 27.15 28.58 3.03
N LEU A 646 27.34 27.44 3.69
CA LEU A 646 26.95 27.18 5.06
C LEU A 646 28.21 26.95 5.89
N GLU A 647 28.32 27.59 7.03
CA GLU A 647 29.45 27.43 7.96
C GLU A 647 28.91 27.41 9.39
N LEU A 648 29.29 26.40 10.15
CA LEU A 648 29.01 26.28 11.58
C LEU A 648 30.30 25.95 12.29
N ILE A 649 30.76 26.82 13.18
CA ILE A 649 32.04 26.68 13.84
C ILE A 649 31.88 26.49 15.35
N ARG A 650 32.51 25.44 15.88
CA ARG A 650 32.67 25.16 17.33
C ARG A 650 31.33 25.01 18.08
N PHE A 651 30.34 24.41 17.44
CA PHE A 651 29.07 24.12 18.08
C PHE A 651 29.22 23.04 19.16
N ARG A 652 28.83 23.31 20.37
CA ARG A 652 28.89 22.39 21.50
C ARG A 652 27.74 21.40 21.49
N LEU A 653 28.03 20.13 21.19
CA LEU A 653 27.03 19.07 21.10
C LEU A 653 26.31 18.76 22.42
N ASP A 654 26.97 18.99 23.58
CA ASP A 654 26.36 18.83 24.91
C ASP A 654 25.19 19.78 25.11
N LYS A 655 25.19 20.93 24.47
CA LYS A 655 24.14 21.91 24.51
C LYS A 655 22.94 21.49 23.67
N LEU A 656 23.17 20.76 22.58
CA LEU A 656 22.11 20.20 21.77
C LEU A 656 21.30 19.14 22.53
N SER A 657 21.97 18.24 23.25
CA SER A 657 21.29 17.25 24.11
C SER A 657 20.46 17.90 25.23
N GLY A 658 20.79 19.14 25.61
CA GLY A 658 20.02 19.92 26.57
C GLY A 658 18.66 20.39 26.05
N ILE A 659 18.52 20.65 24.74
CA ILE A 659 17.24 21.02 24.10
C ILE A 659 16.51 19.86 23.45
N LEU A 660 17.19 18.73 23.26
CA LEU A 660 16.65 17.49 22.77
C LEU A 660 16.89 16.37 23.79
N PRO A 661 16.17 16.38 24.91
CA PRO A 661 16.52 15.57 26.10
C PRO A 661 16.44 14.05 25.87
N TYR A 662 15.71 13.61 24.84
CA TYR A 662 15.62 12.18 24.46
C TYR A 662 16.71 11.70 23.51
N MET A 663 17.60 12.60 23.07
CA MET A 663 18.80 12.20 22.33
C MET A 663 19.83 11.54 23.27
N PRO A 664 20.62 10.60 22.76
CA PRO A 664 21.78 10.11 23.48
C PRO A 664 22.69 11.27 23.94
N ARG A 665 23.37 11.09 25.05
CA ARG A 665 24.31 12.12 25.55
C ARG A 665 25.53 12.16 24.65
N ILE A 666 25.60 13.21 23.83
CA ILE A 666 26.70 13.48 22.93
C ILE A 666 27.43 14.74 23.37
N THR A 667 28.76 14.69 23.48
CA THR A 667 29.59 15.86 23.72
C THR A 667 30.67 16.00 22.69
N GLY A 668 31.18 17.18 22.49
CA GLY A 668 32.26 17.53 21.55
C GLY A 668 32.02 18.86 20.89
N LEU A 669 33.02 19.37 20.17
CA LEU A 669 32.93 20.58 19.37
C LEU A 669 32.67 20.22 17.91
N PHE A 670 31.49 20.47 17.43
CA PHE A 670 31.10 20.21 16.05
C PHE A 670 31.38 21.44 15.18
N SER A 671 32.04 21.25 14.07
CA SER A 671 32.21 22.23 13.01
C SER A 671 31.83 21.62 11.67
N ALA A 672 31.17 22.41 10.82
CA ALA A 672 30.79 21.98 9.50
C ALA A 672 30.84 23.15 8.52
N GLU A 673 31.27 22.85 7.30
CA GLU A 673 31.24 23.76 6.17
C GLU A 673 30.57 23.04 4.98
N ALA A 674 29.70 23.73 4.24
CA ALA A 674 29.09 23.17 3.06
C ALA A 674 28.86 24.25 2.00
N ASN A 675 29.13 23.90 0.76
CA ASN A 675 28.76 24.69 -0.41
C ASN A 675 27.69 23.94 -1.21
N TYR A 676 26.59 24.62 -1.48
CA TYR A 676 25.44 24.07 -2.20
C TYR A 676 25.19 24.92 -3.45
N ILE A 677 25.38 24.33 -4.63
CA ILE A 677 25.15 24.97 -5.92
C ILE A 677 24.11 24.19 -6.70
N GLN A 678 23.01 24.82 -7.04
CA GLN A 678 21.94 24.23 -7.87
C GLN A 678 21.70 25.09 -9.10
N THR A 679 21.75 24.48 -10.27
CA THR A 679 21.31 25.09 -11.53
C THR A 679 19.92 24.52 -11.92
N ALA A 680 19.39 24.92 -13.08
CA ALA A 680 18.14 24.34 -13.59
C ALA A 680 18.24 22.83 -13.91
N THR A 681 19.44 22.32 -14.15
CA THR A 681 19.69 20.94 -14.65
C THR A 681 20.68 20.14 -13.81
N SER A 682 21.36 20.75 -12.85
CA SER A 682 22.42 20.10 -12.08
C SER A 682 22.45 20.53 -10.62
N LEU A 683 22.96 19.65 -9.80
CA LEU A 683 23.19 19.85 -8.36
C LEU A 683 24.65 19.51 -8.04
N GLN A 684 25.37 20.44 -7.39
CA GLN A 684 26.69 20.24 -6.82
C GLN A 684 26.63 20.54 -5.33
N VAL A 685 27.21 19.67 -4.52
CA VAL A 685 27.31 19.85 -3.08
C VAL A 685 28.73 19.46 -2.65
N SER A 686 29.37 20.30 -1.87
CA SER A 686 30.58 19.95 -1.16
C SER A 686 30.37 20.24 0.31
N ALA A 687 30.60 19.27 1.17
CA ALA A 687 30.43 19.43 2.60
C ALA A 687 31.55 18.74 3.37
N GLU A 688 32.02 19.40 4.41
CA GLU A 688 32.95 18.86 5.38
C GLU A 688 32.42 19.10 6.80
N ALA A 689 32.46 18.09 7.65
CA ALA A 689 32.02 18.18 9.02
C ALA A 689 32.95 17.42 9.93
N GLY A 690 33.18 17.94 11.13
CA GLY A 690 34.05 17.29 12.12
C GLY A 690 33.56 17.51 13.54
N VAL A 691 33.94 16.59 14.42
CA VAL A 691 33.70 16.70 15.84
C VAL A 691 35.01 16.47 16.57
N GLU A 692 35.44 17.48 17.33
CA GLU A 692 36.62 17.35 18.23
C GLU A 692 36.14 16.79 19.58
N LYS A 693 36.89 15.83 20.11
CA LYS A 693 36.66 15.21 21.41
C LYS A 693 35.23 14.68 21.58
N LEU A 694 34.76 14.00 20.53
CA LEU A 694 33.46 13.37 20.57
C LEU A 694 33.38 12.33 21.69
N THR A 695 32.32 12.41 22.50
CA THR A 695 31.89 11.32 23.37
C THR A 695 30.44 10.96 23.09
N TYR A 696 30.13 9.69 23.15
CA TYR A 696 28.76 9.17 23.00
C TYR A 696 28.41 8.35 24.25
N GLU A 697 27.32 8.66 24.93
CA GLU A 697 26.88 8.03 26.20
C GLU A 697 28.05 7.90 27.22
N ARG A 698 28.88 8.96 27.34
CA ARG A 698 30.07 9.05 28.17
C ARG A 698 31.29 8.22 27.71
N GLN A 699 31.16 7.50 26.57
CA GLN A 699 32.30 6.77 25.98
C GLN A 699 33.03 7.66 25.01
N PRO A 700 34.38 7.73 25.11
CA PRO A 700 35.19 8.54 24.20
C PRO A 700 35.24 7.90 22.80
N VAL A 701 34.88 8.66 21.78
CA VAL A 701 35.06 8.32 20.37
C VAL A 701 36.34 8.97 19.82
N GLY A 702 36.67 10.18 20.28
CA GLY A 702 37.81 10.96 19.82
C GLY A 702 37.46 12.03 18.80
N ASN A 703 38.42 12.40 17.97
CA ASN A 703 38.18 13.34 16.87
C ASN A 703 37.75 12.57 15.63
N ILE A 704 36.66 12.96 15.04
CA ILE A 704 36.16 12.39 13.77
C ILE A 704 35.86 13.48 12.76
N GLY A 705 36.02 13.17 11.48
CA GLY A 705 35.69 14.06 10.37
C GLY A 705 35.06 13.29 9.22
N LEU A 706 34.15 13.94 8.52
CA LEU A 706 33.48 13.44 7.32
C LEU A 706 33.50 14.53 6.25
N GLY A 707 33.94 14.20 5.05
CA GLY A 707 33.79 15.07 3.88
C GLY A 707 33.08 14.35 2.77
N ALA A 708 32.31 15.09 1.99
CA ALA A 708 31.62 14.57 0.82
C ALA A 708 31.50 15.64 -0.26
N THR A 709 31.73 15.26 -1.51
CA THR A 709 31.59 16.12 -2.67
C THR A 709 30.74 15.41 -3.72
N TRP A 710 29.61 16.00 -4.06
CA TRP A 710 28.69 15.56 -5.10
C TRP A 710 28.82 16.47 -6.32
N LEU A 711 29.18 15.92 -7.47
CA LEU A 711 29.39 16.66 -8.72
C LEU A 711 28.52 16.10 -9.83
N PRO A 712 27.87 16.95 -10.63
CA PRO A 712 27.18 16.52 -11.83
C PRO A 712 28.19 16.23 -12.94
N GLY A 713 27.95 15.16 -13.68
CA GLY A 713 28.68 14.82 -14.90
C GLY A 713 27.81 14.92 -16.14
N ASP A 714 28.32 14.45 -17.26
CA ASP A 714 27.61 14.46 -18.54
C ASP A 714 26.49 13.38 -18.56
N LYS A 715 25.41 13.65 -19.32
CA LYS A 715 24.33 12.69 -19.64
C LYS A 715 23.65 12.04 -18.42
N GLY A 716 23.45 12.80 -17.35
CA GLY A 716 22.81 12.28 -16.12
C GLY A 716 23.70 11.39 -15.26
N THR A 717 25.01 11.52 -15.43
CA THR A 717 26.00 10.92 -14.52
C THR A 717 26.20 11.83 -13.33
N HIS A 718 26.41 11.26 -12.13
CA HIS A 718 26.79 11.99 -10.92
C HIS A 718 27.97 11.30 -10.27
N TYR A 719 28.88 12.09 -9.74
CA TYR A 719 30.06 11.64 -9.01
C TYR A 719 29.92 12.03 -7.55
N LEU A 720 30.17 11.09 -6.66
CA LEU A 720 30.26 11.32 -5.22
C LEU A 720 31.62 10.84 -4.73
N ASN A 721 32.37 11.74 -4.13
CA ASN A 721 33.58 11.40 -3.40
C ASN A 721 33.32 11.70 -1.94
N ALA A 722 33.63 10.77 -1.05
CA ALA A 722 33.49 10.95 0.39
C ALA A 722 34.68 10.34 1.12
N TYR A 723 34.97 10.90 2.27
CA TYR A 723 35.99 10.36 3.16
C TYR A 723 35.55 10.45 4.62
N PHE A 724 36.14 9.57 5.43
CA PHE A 724 35.97 9.59 6.88
C PHE A 724 37.36 9.63 7.54
N ARG A 725 37.51 10.54 8.50
CA ARG A 725 38.77 10.71 9.29
C ARG A 725 38.58 10.28 10.74
N SER A 726 39.55 9.63 11.29
CA SER A 726 39.71 9.37 12.73
C SER A 726 40.99 10.02 13.20
N GLY A 727 40.89 11.03 14.04
CA GLY A 727 42.00 11.94 14.33
C GLY A 727 42.36 12.73 13.07
N ASP A 728 43.67 12.70 12.73
CA ASP A 728 44.24 13.40 11.57
C ASP A 728 44.35 12.50 10.32
N GLN A 729 43.96 11.22 10.43
CA GLN A 729 44.10 10.23 9.35
C GLN A 729 42.78 9.97 8.65
N GLU A 730 42.83 9.90 7.32
CA GLU A 730 41.70 9.38 6.53
C GLU A 730 41.74 7.86 6.61
N VAL A 731 40.69 7.28 7.21
CA VAL A 731 40.62 5.84 7.47
C VAL A 731 39.60 5.15 6.57
N MET A 732 38.79 5.92 5.82
CA MET A 732 37.87 5.42 4.81
C MET A 732 37.66 6.46 3.71
N THR A 733 37.73 6.01 2.46
CA THR A 733 37.37 6.79 1.28
C THR A 733 36.27 6.05 0.48
N ALA A 734 35.44 6.78 -0.17
CA ALA A 734 34.40 6.22 -1.03
C ALA A 734 34.24 7.08 -2.29
N ASP A 735 34.43 6.46 -3.46
CA ASP A 735 34.22 7.06 -4.76
C ASP A 735 33.01 6.39 -5.42
N ALA A 736 31.99 7.17 -5.74
CA ALA A 736 30.78 6.64 -6.35
C ALA A 736 30.46 7.35 -7.66
N VAL A 737 29.98 6.57 -8.61
CA VAL A 737 29.44 7.03 -9.90
C VAL A 737 28.01 6.54 -10.03
N LEU A 738 27.08 7.49 -10.12
CA LEU A 738 25.67 7.19 -10.36
C LEU A 738 25.34 7.54 -11.82
N THR A 739 24.74 6.61 -12.53
CA THR A 739 24.37 6.79 -13.94
C THR A 739 22.92 6.36 -14.16
N GLN A 740 22.22 7.12 -14.98
CA GLN A 740 20.88 6.73 -15.43
C GLN A 740 20.96 6.14 -16.84
N LYS A 741 20.75 4.84 -17.00
CA LYS A 741 20.68 4.14 -18.28
C LYS A 741 19.29 3.57 -18.53
N ASN A 742 18.67 3.97 -19.65
CA ASN A 742 17.35 3.46 -20.06
C ASN A 742 16.25 3.58 -18.98
N GLY A 743 16.26 4.69 -18.21
CA GLY A 743 15.29 4.93 -17.14
C GLY A 743 15.52 4.09 -15.88
N ARG A 744 16.68 3.43 -15.73
CA ARG A 744 17.11 2.74 -14.51
C ARG A 744 18.37 3.38 -13.96
N ASP A 745 18.38 3.58 -12.67
CA ASP A 745 19.54 4.11 -11.95
C ASP A 745 20.52 2.97 -11.67
N SER A 746 21.78 3.21 -12.02
CA SER A 746 22.91 2.31 -11.79
C SER A 746 23.93 3.02 -10.93
N VAL A 747 24.55 2.27 -10.02
CA VAL A 747 25.57 2.75 -9.09
C VAL A 747 26.85 1.93 -9.22
N GLU A 748 27.98 2.61 -9.15
CA GLU A 748 29.31 2.02 -8.96
C GLU A 748 29.98 2.76 -7.81
N VAL A 749 30.30 2.04 -6.73
CA VAL A 749 30.98 2.62 -5.54
C VAL A 749 32.23 1.83 -5.26
N ASN A 750 33.34 2.51 -5.12
CA ASN A 750 34.59 1.95 -4.63
C ASN A 750 34.87 2.55 -3.25
N THR A 751 34.92 1.72 -2.22
CA THR A 751 35.21 2.14 -0.85
C THR A 751 36.52 1.49 -0.41
N THR A 752 37.47 2.29 0.09
CA THR A 752 38.74 1.82 0.61
C THR A 752 38.83 2.11 2.11
N PHE A 753 39.27 1.15 2.88
CA PHE A 753 39.55 1.24 4.31
C PHE A 753 41.06 1.17 4.51
N GLU A 754 41.61 2.16 5.20
CA GLU A 754 43.04 2.23 5.56
C GLU A 754 43.14 2.43 7.06
N HIS A 755 43.49 1.36 7.77
CA HIS A 755 43.56 1.34 9.24
C HIS A 755 42.33 1.88 9.93
N PHE A 756 41.13 1.46 9.44
CA PHE A 756 39.86 1.87 10.02
C PHE A 756 39.70 1.30 11.44
N PRO A 757 39.73 2.12 12.51
CA PRO A 757 39.80 1.61 13.87
C PRO A 757 38.46 1.07 14.34
N LEU A 758 38.38 -0.24 14.60
CA LEU A 758 37.19 -0.89 15.15
C LEU A 758 36.83 -0.39 16.55
N SER A 759 37.77 0.22 17.26
CA SER A 759 37.51 0.85 18.56
C SER A 759 36.46 1.94 18.53
N LEU A 760 36.17 2.55 17.38
CA LEU A 760 35.09 3.51 17.19
C LEU A 760 33.70 2.87 17.49
N ALA A 761 33.53 1.57 17.21
CA ALA A 761 32.32 0.85 17.49
C ALA A 761 32.00 0.71 18.99
N ASN A 762 33.02 0.78 19.86
CA ASN A 762 32.88 0.57 21.32
C ASN A 762 31.93 1.58 21.97
N ALA A 763 31.89 2.79 21.46
CA ALA A 763 31.03 3.84 21.99
C ALA A 763 29.53 3.57 21.77
N PHE A 764 29.19 2.74 20.78
CA PHE A 764 27.80 2.40 20.40
C PHE A 764 27.35 1.05 20.94
N MET A 765 28.24 0.32 21.67
CA MET A 765 27.90 -0.97 22.26
C MET A 765 27.10 -0.79 23.57
N PRO A 766 25.95 -1.44 23.74
CA PRO A 766 25.16 -1.38 24.98
C PRO A 766 26.00 -1.92 26.15
N ASP A 767 26.00 -1.20 27.27
CA ASP A 767 26.59 -1.59 28.55
C ASP A 767 28.05 -2.10 28.47
N GLN A 768 28.77 -1.77 27.40
CA GLN A 768 30.15 -2.19 27.17
C GLN A 768 30.33 -3.72 27.28
N VAL A 769 29.36 -4.48 26.81
CA VAL A 769 29.39 -5.96 26.85
C VAL A 769 30.60 -6.50 26.14
N VAL A 770 31.03 -5.83 25.06
CA VAL A 770 32.23 -6.14 24.29
C VAL A 770 33.04 -4.90 24.02
N ALA A 771 34.37 -5.06 23.89
CA ALA A 771 35.27 -4.00 23.45
C ALA A 771 36.12 -4.50 22.28
N PHE A 772 36.07 -3.78 21.18
CA PHE A 772 36.85 -4.04 19.97
C PHE A 772 38.18 -3.29 20.02
N THR A 773 39.20 -3.90 19.46
CA THR A 773 40.49 -3.25 19.17
C THR A 773 40.99 -3.73 17.82
N GLY A 774 41.98 -3.04 17.26
CA GLY A 774 42.56 -3.33 15.93
C GLY A 774 41.80 -2.61 14.82
N ASP A 775 42.29 -2.80 13.61
CA ASP A 775 41.92 -2.01 12.45
C ASP A 775 41.40 -2.89 11.31
N ILE A 776 40.57 -2.29 10.43
CA ILE A 776 40.13 -2.90 9.18
C ILE A 776 40.87 -2.22 8.03
N ASP A 777 41.43 -3.04 7.15
CA ASP A 777 42.02 -2.64 5.88
C ASP A 777 41.32 -3.35 4.72
N GLY A 778 41.37 -2.73 3.54
CA GLY A 778 40.83 -3.37 2.34
C GLY A 778 39.82 -2.51 1.56
N GLY A 779 39.04 -3.14 0.72
CA GLY A 779 38.13 -2.41 -0.14
C GLY A 779 36.83 -3.14 -0.42
N LEU A 780 35.77 -2.36 -0.65
CA LEU A 780 34.46 -2.84 -1.07
C LEU A 780 34.11 -2.17 -2.40
N TYR A 781 33.63 -2.98 -3.33
CA TYR A 781 33.10 -2.55 -4.61
C TYR A 781 31.63 -2.90 -4.75
N ILE A 782 30.80 -1.88 -4.94
CA ILE A 782 29.35 -2.00 -5.16
C ILE A 782 29.07 -1.61 -6.59
N SER A 783 28.32 -2.43 -7.34
CA SER A 783 27.97 -2.13 -8.73
C SER A 783 26.64 -2.68 -9.14
N GLY A 784 26.03 -2.06 -10.15
CA GLY A 784 24.79 -2.53 -10.79
C GLY A 784 23.61 -1.62 -10.56
N ALA A 785 22.40 -2.18 -10.76
CA ALA A 785 21.16 -1.44 -10.55
C ALA A 785 20.98 -1.07 -9.07
N MET A 786 20.56 0.16 -8.81
CA MET A 786 20.41 0.69 -7.44
C MET A 786 19.42 -0.13 -6.59
N GLU A 787 18.44 -0.76 -7.22
CA GLU A 787 17.46 -1.65 -6.54
C GLU A 787 18.07 -2.99 -6.10
N LYS A 788 19.12 -3.47 -6.78
CA LYS A 788 19.77 -4.76 -6.51
C LYS A 788 21.28 -4.64 -6.79
N PRO A 789 22.02 -3.91 -5.96
CA PRO A 789 23.46 -3.76 -6.15
C PRO A 789 24.19 -5.05 -5.84
N LYS A 790 25.31 -5.25 -6.55
CA LYS A 790 26.25 -6.34 -6.28
C LYS A 790 27.40 -5.80 -5.45
N LEU A 791 27.64 -6.43 -4.32
CA LEU A 791 28.75 -6.14 -3.40
C LEU A 791 29.85 -7.19 -3.59
N SER A 792 31.08 -6.72 -3.72
CA SER A 792 32.30 -7.55 -3.74
C SER A 792 33.44 -6.80 -3.05
N GLY A 793 34.48 -7.51 -2.64
CA GLY A 793 35.65 -6.90 -2.01
C GLY A 793 36.41 -7.85 -1.09
N ASP A 794 37.44 -7.31 -0.48
CA ASP A 794 38.22 -8.02 0.53
C ASP A 794 38.43 -7.09 1.73
N LEU A 795 38.29 -7.63 2.93
CA LEU A 795 38.58 -6.92 4.18
C LEU A 795 39.57 -7.72 5.01
N SER A 796 40.65 -7.09 5.39
CA SER A 796 41.66 -7.66 6.30
C SER A 796 41.45 -7.10 7.70
N LEU A 797 41.57 -7.93 8.69
CA LEU A 797 41.48 -7.57 10.11
C LEU A 797 42.88 -7.49 10.69
N ASP A 798 43.42 -6.27 10.80
CA ASP A 798 44.74 -6.11 11.41
C ASP A 798 44.66 -6.02 12.93
N SER A 799 45.28 -7.01 13.60
CA SER A 799 45.38 -7.08 15.06
C SER A 799 44.01 -6.94 15.78
N VAL A 800 42.92 -7.32 15.10
CA VAL A 800 41.56 -7.19 15.62
C VAL A 800 41.34 -8.17 16.76
N SER A 801 40.82 -7.66 17.86
CA SER A 801 40.37 -8.49 18.97
C SER A 801 39.09 -7.95 19.58
N VAL A 802 38.33 -8.86 20.20
CA VAL A 802 37.13 -8.58 20.98
C VAL A 802 37.37 -9.01 22.43
N TYR A 803 37.21 -8.08 23.33
CA TYR A 803 37.21 -8.37 24.76
C TYR A 803 35.76 -8.49 25.24
N ALA A 804 35.37 -9.69 25.64
CA ALA A 804 34.04 -9.96 26.24
C ALA A 804 34.13 -9.68 27.76
N ARG A 805 33.60 -8.53 28.19
CA ARG A 805 33.69 -8.04 29.56
C ARG A 805 33.14 -9.00 30.60
N GLN A 806 31.93 -9.53 30.36
CA GLN A 806 31.27 -10.46 31.27
C GLN A 806 32.01 -11.79 31.41
N ALA A 807 32.68 -12.22 30.36
CA ALA A 807 33.50 -13.43 30.33
C ALA A 807 34.95 -13.16 30.80
N GLY A 808 35.39 -11.89 30.88
CA GLY A 808 36.76 -11.52 31.16
C GLY A 808 37.78 -12.06 30.17
N ALA A 809 37.34 -12.44 28.97
CA ALA A 809 38.12 -13.13 27.96
C ALA A 809 38.34 -12.28 26.72
N ARG A 810 39.47 -12.43 26.07
CA ARG A 810 39.84 -11.75 24.82
C ARG A 810 39.97 -12.77 23.69
N TYR A 811 39.35 -12.46 22.55
CA TYR A 811 39.34 -13.26 21.34
C TYR A 811 40.00 -12.49 20.22
N TRP A 812 41.03 -13.06 19.58
CA TRP A 812 41.80 -12.45 18.47
C TRP A 812 41.35 -13.09 17.17
N PHE A 813 41.11 -12.30 16.17
CA PHE A 813 40.73 -12.73 14.85
C PHE A 813 41.93 -12.94 13.93
N ASP A 814 41.74 -13.79 12.95
CA ASP A 814 42.71 -14.05 11.90
C ASP A 814 42.91 -12.81 11.01
N ASN A 815 44.16 -12.51 10.65
CA ASN A 815 44.48 -11.40 9.74
C ASN A 815 44.27 -11.76 8.26
N ARG A 816 43.77 -12.97 7.96
CA ARG A 816 43.44 -13.34 6.56
C ARG A 816 42.27 -12.54 6.02
N PRO A 817 42.35 -12.13 4.72
CA PRO A 817 41.25 -11.36 4.13
C PRO A 817 39.94 -12.12 4.13
N LEU A 818 38.91 -11.47 4.60
CA LEU A 818 37.53 -11.87 4.44
C LEU A 818 37.03 -11.45 3.05
N LYS A 819 36.70 -12.40 2.20
CA LYS A 819 36.23 -12.12 0.85
C LYS A 819 34.72 -11.94 0.78
N ILE A 820 34.30 -10.95 0.02
CA ILE A 820 32.93 -10.72 -0.34
C ILE A 820 32.80 -10.88 -1.85
N GLU A 821 32.02 -11.84 -2.30
CA GLU A 821 31.78 -12.11 -3.71
C GLU A 821 30.28 -12.22 -3.99
N ASN A 822 29.76 -11.41 -4.92
CA ASN A 822 28.35 -11.44 -5.30
C ASN A 822 27.38 -11.42 -4.12
N ASN A 823 27.54 -10.47 -3.23
CA ASN A 823 26.74 -10.31 -2.00
C ASN A 823 26.86 -11.49 -1.02
N GLN A 824 27.96 -12.21 -1.03
CA GLN A 824 28.24 -13.28 -0.09
C GLN A 824 29.56 -13.03 0.63
N LEU A 825 29.52 -12.94 1.95
CA LEU A 825 30.71 -12.92 2.78
C LEU A 825 31.20 -14.35 2.98
N ILE A 826 32.42 -14.65 2.55
CA ILE A 826 33.00 -16.00 2.49
C ILE A 826 34.02 -16.17 3.60
N PHE A 827 33.81 -17.17 4.44
CA PHE A 827 34.75 -17.62 5.44
C PHE A 827 35.48 -18.86 4.92
N ASN A 828 36.78 -18.79 4.79
CA ASN A 828 37.63 -19.92 4.39
C ASN A 828 38.57 -20.27 5.53
N LYS A 829 38.14 -21.18 6.41
CA LYS A 829 38.86 -21.56 7.65
C LYS A 829 39.27 -20.32 8.44
N PHE A 830 38.41 -19.36 8.54
CA PHE A 830 38.64 -18.14 9.30
C PHE A 830 38.83 -18.50 10.77
N ALA A 831 39.91 -18.06 11.38
CA ALA A 831 40.34 -18.52 12.69
C ALA A 831 40.12 -17.45 13.77
N ILE A 832 39.62 -17.90 14.92
CA ILE A 832 39.53 -17.10 16.14
C ILE A 832 40.42 -17.77 17.21
N TYR A 833 41.26 -16.98 17.82
CA TYR A 833 42.21 -17.42 18.83
C TYR A 833 41.88 -16.84 20.21
N THR A 834 42.27 -17.54 21.24
CA THR A 834 42.29 -17.07 22.62
C THR A 834 43.72 -17.11 23.15
N THR A 835 43.93 -17.41 24.40
CA THR A 835 45.29 -17.59 25.00
C THR A 835 46.05 -18.79 24.45
N SER A 836 45.35 -19.75 23.82
CA SER A 836 45.96 -20.91 23.20
C SER A 836 46.21 -20.70 21.69
N ARG A 837 47.15 -21.48 21.11
CA ARG A 837 47.41 -21.48 19.68
C ARG A 837 46.41 -22.29 18.87
N ASN A 838 45.50 -23.04 19.52
CA ASN A 838 44.48 -23.83 18.83
C ASN A 838 43.34 -22.92 18.39
N PRO A 839 43.00 -22.86 17.11
CA PRO A 839 41.99 -21.97 16.62
C PRO A 839 40.58 -22.56 16.74
N PHE A 840 39.61 -21.67 16.91
CA PHE A 840 38.25 -21.90 16.52
C PHE A 840 38.08 -21.48 15.05
N THR A 841 37.65 -22.38 14.19
CA THR A 841 37.60 -22.13 12.75
C THR A 841 36.16 -22.06 12.25
N ILE A 842 35.90 -21.09 11.34
CA ILE A 842 34.65 -20.86 10.66
C ILE A 842 34.88 -21.09 9.15
N ASP A 843 34.06 -21.96 8.57
CA ASP A 843 34.00 -22.20 7.12
C ASP A 843 32.57 -21.98 6.63
N GLY A 844 32.39 -21.34 5.48
CA GLY A 844 31.06 -21.14 4.86
C GLY A 844 30.82 -19.73 4.41
N ASN A 845 29.57 -19.33 4.35
CA ASN A 845 29.21 -18.00 3.87
C ASN A 845 28.00 -17.41 4.57
N VAL A 846 27.92 -16.08 4.51
CA VAL A 846 26.74 -15.30 4.84
C VAL A 846 26.27 -14.62 3.53
N ASP A 847 25.02 -14.86 3.15
CA ASP A 847 24.45 -14.46 1.88
C ASP A 847 23.50 -13.27 2.07
N PHE A 848 23.86 -12.13 1.47
CA PHE A 848 23.16 -10.86 1.52
C PHE A 848 22.42 -10.54 0.20
N ARG A 849 22.26 -11.50 -0.72
CA ARG A 849 21.54 -11.28 -1.99
C ARG A 849 20.10 -10.84 -1.76
N ASN A 850 19.50 -11.27 -0.65
CA ASN A 850 18.29 -10.67 -0.10
C ASN A 850 18.66 -9.88 1.14
N MET A 851 18.77 -8.55 1.00
CA MET A 851 19.16 -7.65 2.09
C MET A 851 18.13 -7.59 3.23
N GLU A 852 16.86 -7.84 2.93
CA GLU A 852 15.79 -7.86 3.96
C GLU A 852 15.82 -9.13 4.81
N ASN A 853 16.38 -10.21 4.27
CA ASN A 853 16.47 -11.48 4.98
C ASN A 853 17.79 -12.20 4.62
N PRO A 854 18.94 -11.71 5.13
CA PRO A 854 20.23 -12.35 4.90
C PRO A 854 20.31 -13.70 5.62
N THR A 855 20.99 -14.66 4.99
CA THR A 855 21.09 -16.03 5.50
C THR A 855 22.53 -16.45 5.73
N ALA A 856 22.76 -17.25 6.76
CA ALA A 856 24.07 -17.84 7.07
C ALA A 856 24.10 -19.35 6.82
N LYS A 857 25.27 -19.83 6.39
CA LYS A 857 25.58 -21.25 6.22
C LYS A 857 27.03 -21.47 6.61
N LEU A 858 27.24 -21.78 7.89
CA LEU A 858 28.57 -21.84 8.48
C LEU A 858 28.82 -23.22 9.10
N ASN A 859 30.04 -23.69 9.01
CA ASN A 859 30.56 -24.84 9.72
C ASN A 859 31.58 -24.35 10.73
N LEU A 860 31.37 -24.71 11.97
CA LEU A 860 32.21 -24.32 13.11
C LEU A 860 33.01 -25.51 13.58
N ARG A 861 34.32 -25.37 13.72
CA ARG A 861 35.21 -26.43 14.23
C ARG A 861 36.19 -25.86 15.20
N ALA A 862 36.41 -26.61 16.28
CA ALA A 862 37.46 -26.34 17.26
C ALA A 862 38.01 -27.65 17.82
N GLN A 863 39.27 -27.71 18.09
CA GLN A 863 39.92 -28.88 18.70
C GLN A 863 40.85 -28.38 19.82
N ASN A 864 40.62 -28.86 21.03
CA ASN A 864 41.28 -28.40 22.23
C ASN A 864 41.40 -26.87 22.31
N TYR A 865 40.25 -26.25 22.00
CA TYR A 865 40.15 -24.79 21.97
C TYR A 865 39.85 -24.25 23.37
N THR A 866 40.58 -23.24 23.78
CA THR A 866 40.34 -22.54 25.03
C THR A 866 39.16 -21.58 24.82
N LEU A 867 37.95 -22.02 25.12
CA LEU A 867 36.78 -21.21 24.98
C LEU A 867 36.74 -20.03 25.96
N LEU A 868 37.26 -20.25 27.17
CA LEU A 868 37.37 -19.26 28.21
C LEU A 868 38.75 -19.46 28.90
N ASP A 869 39.50 -18.35 29.12
CA ASP A 869 40.64 -18.27 30.03
C ASP A 869 40.59 -16.91 30.69
N ALA A 870 39.88 -16.79 31.77
CA ALA A 870 39.61 -15.53 32.41
C ALA A 870 39.93 -15.55 33.91
N PRO A 871 40.73 -14.60 34.41
CA PRO A 871 40.91 -14.39 35.82
C PRO A 871 39.58 -13.88 36.46
N ARG A 872 39.45 -14.10 37.74
CA ARG A 872 38.35 -13.54 38.51
C ARG A 872 38.51 -12.01 38.61
N THR A 873 37.51 -11.26 38.27
CA THR A 873 37.35 -9.83 38.51
C THR A 873 36.13 -9.57 39.38
N LYS A 874 35.94 -8.32 39.85
CA LYS A 874 34.71 -7.95 40.58
C LYS A 874 33.42 -8.01 39.72
N GLU A 875 33.61 -7.93 38.42
CA GLU A 875 32.51 -7.88 37.42
C GLU A 875 32.29 -9.23 36.69
N SER A 876 33.13 -10.24 36.98
CA SER A 876 33.05 -11.53 36.29
C SER A 876 31.87 -12.33 36.77
N MET A 877 30.98 -12.66 35.85
CA MET A 877 29.90 -13.65 36.06
C MET A 877 30.40 -15.09 35.91
N ILE A 878 31.49 -15.26 35.14
CA ILE A 878 32.15 -16.53 34.91
C ILE A 878 33.68 -16.33 34.88
N TYR A 879 34.43 -17.23 35.52
CA TYR A 879 35.88 -17.18 35.49
C TYR A 879 36.48 -18.59 35.56
N GLY A 880 37.77 -18.72 35.17
CA GLY A 880 38.46 -20.00 35.07
C GLY A 880 38.79 -20.37 33.63
N LYS A 881 38.89 -21.67 33.34
CA LYS A 881 39.26 -22.15 32.01
C LYS A 881 38.26 -23.15 31.48
N ILE A 882 37.88 -22.99 30.23
CA ILE A 882 37.00 -23.93 29.53
C ILE A 882 37.71 -24.37 28.25
N PHE A 883 37.90 -25.66 28.11
CA PHE A 883 38.49 -26.27 26.91
C PHE A 883 37.44 -27.13 26.19
N VAL A 884 37.33 -26.94 24.87
CA VAL A 884 36.28 -27.64 24.09
C VAL A 884 36.82 -28.20 22.79
N ASP A 885 36.25 -29.34 22.38
CA ASP A 885 36.19 -29.72 20.97
C ASP A 885 34.79 -29.43 20.49
N LEU A 886 34.70 -28.76 19.32
CA LEU A 886 33.40 -28.39 18.72
C LEU A 886 33.35 -28.76 17.26
N ASN A 887 32.22 -29.36 16.87
CA ASN A 887 31.88 -29.52 15.46
C ASN A 887 30.38 -29.23 15.30
N ALA A 888 30.08 -28.06 14.75
CA ALA A 888 28.71 -27.59 14.65
C ALA A 888 28.46 -26.91 13.29
N THR A 889 27.19 -26.88 12.90
CA THR A 889 26.70 -26.15 11.73
C THR A 889 25.68 -25.10 12.14
N VAL A 890 25.82 -23.90 11.58
CA VAL A 890 24.87 -22.80 11.76
C VAL A 890 24.23 -22.51 10.42
N ARG A 891 22.89 -22.48 10.38
CA ARG A 891 22.13 -22.24 9.14
C ARG A 891 20.86 -21.43 9.43
N GLY A 892 20.41 -20.67 8.42
CA GLY A 892 19.15 -19.95 8.48
C GLY A 892 19.30 -18.45 8.30
N PRO A 893 18.18 -17.71 8.37
CA PRO A 893 18.21 -16.25 8.38
C PRO A 893 18.89 -15.74 9.64
N LEU A 894 19.53 -14.54 9.54
CA LEU A 894 20.32 -13.99 10.66
C LEU A 894 19.49 -13.68 11.91
N ASP A 895 18.20 -13.44 11.73
CA ASP A 895 17.23 -13.23 12.82
C ASP A 895 16.65 -14.54 13.40
N GLY A 896 16.92 -15.69 12.77
CA GLY A 896 16.39 -17.00 13.14
C GLY A 896 17.38 -18.15 12.85
N LEU A 897 18.63 -18.01 13.28
CA LEU A 897 19.67 -19.00 13.05
C LEU A 897 19.37 -20.32 13.76
N THR A 898 19.72 -21.42 13.13
CA THR A 898 19.69 -22.76 13.71
C THR A 898 21.09 -23.31 13.86
N MET A 899 21.49 -23.70 15.07
CA MET A 899 22.77 -24.34 15.36
C MET A 899 22.59 -25.80 15.76
N ARG A 900 23.32 -26.69 15.11
CA ARG A 900 23.29 -28.15 15.37
C ARG A 900 24.73 -28.68 15.39
N GLY A 901 25.04 -29.51 16.35
CA GLY A 901 26.36 -30.10 16.44
C GLY A 901 26.69 -30.86 17.73
N ASN A 902 27.97 -31.14 17.88
CA ASN A 902 28.51 -31.83 19.05
C ASN A 902 29.59 -30.97 19.68
N MET A 903 29.63 -30.95 20.99
CA MET A 903 30.66 -30.30 21.81
C MET A 903 31.15 -31.24 22.89
N ASN A 904 32.49 -31.38 23.01
CA ASN A 904 33.09 -32.10 24.11
C ASN A 904 33.75 -31.07 25.04
N LEU A 905 33.38 -31.10 26.29
CA LEU A 905 34.02 -30.36 27.36
C LEU A 905 35.19 -31.21 27.88
N LEU A 906 36.40 -30.70 27.70
CA LEU A 906 37.60 -31.50 27.97
C LEU A 906 37.98 -31.48 29.47
N GLY A 907 38.59 -32.54 29.93
CA GLY A 907 38.88 -32.79 31.35
C GLY A 907 39.81 -31.79 32.04
N ASN A 908 40.52 -30.93 31.28
CA ASN A 908 41.29 -29.80 31.81
C ASN A 908 40.45 -28.54 32.07
N THR A 909 39.15 -28.60 31.90
CA THR A 909 38.21 -27.54 32.20
C THR A 909 37.98 -27.38 33.69
N ASP A 910 38.21 -26.15 34.18
CA ASP A 910 37.96 -25.75 35.56
C ASP A 910 37.37 -24.33 35.55
N VAL A 911 36.07 -24.25 35.75
CA VAL A 911 35.33 -23.01 35.61
C VAL A 911 34.40 -22.76 36.80
N THR A 912 34.28 -21.50 37.18
CA THR A 912 33.40 -21.03 38.24
C THR A 912 32.39 -20.05 37.68
N TYR A 913 31.12 -20.32 37.90
CA TYR A 913 30.02 -19.42 37.67
C TYR A 913 29.63 -18.68 38.95
N VAL A 914 29.41 -17.38 38.89
CA VAL A 914 29.02 -16.53 40.02
C VAL A 914 27.56 -16.17 39.89
N LEU A 915 26.76 -16.67 40.85
CA LEU A 915 25.33 -16.24 40.94
C LEU A 915 25.27 -14.87 41.61
N THR A 916 24.94 -13.85 40.83
CA THR A 916 24.82 -12.45 41.28
C THR A 916 23.51 -12.21 42.04
N ASP A 917 22.48 -13.03 41.84
CA ASP A 917 21.16 -12.93 42.49
C ASP A 917 20.79 -14.23 43.24
N SER A 918 21.57 -14.59 44.24
CA SER A 918 21.18 -15.72 45.10
C SER A 918 20.13 -15.29 46.15
N PRO A 919 18.93 -15.88 46.15
CA PRO A 919 17.92 -15.62 47.20
C PRO A 919 18.31 -16.17 48.55
N LEU A 920 19.55 -16.65 48.72
CA LEU A 920 20.05 -17.35 49.93
C LEU A 920 20.92 -16.47 50.83
N THR A 921 21.22 -15.20 50.46
CA THR A 921 21.97 -14.32 51.37
C THR A 921 21.09 -13.80 52.50
N VAL A 922 21.55 -13.93 53.73
CA VAL A 922 20.85 -13.44 54.93
C VAL A 922 20.63 -11.92 54.89
N GLU A 923 21.51 -11.19 54.20
CA GLU A 923 21.38 -9.74 54.03
C GLU A 923 20.22 -9.34 53.13
N ASP A 924 19.92 -10.11 52.08
CA ASP A 924 18.76 -9.85 51.20
C ASP A 924 17.43 -10.14 51.91
N ARG A 925 17.37 -11.16 52.77
CA ARG A 925 16.20 -11.42 53.59
C ARG A 925 15.97 -10.34 54.66
N LEU A 926 17.01 -9.72 55.15
CA LEU A 926 16.88 -8.63 56.12
C LEU A 926 16.46 -7.33 55.40
N GLY A 927 16.91 -7.10 54.15
CA GLY A 927 16.49 -5.97 53.30
C GLY A 927 15.01 -6.06 52.89
N GLU A 928 14.49 -7.25 52.62
CA GLU A 928 13.06 -7.46 52.35
C GLU A 928 12.17 -7.41 53.61
N LEU A 929 12.70 -7.78 54.76
CA LEU A 929 11.96 -7.80 56.04
C LEU A 929 11.94 -6.44 56.79
N VAL A 930 12.84 -5.50 56.44
CA VAL A 930 12.92 -4.21 57.07
C VAL A 930 12.97 -3.11 56.01
N THR A 931 11.85 -2.84 55.38
CA THR A 931 11.66 -1.62 54.57
C THR A 931 11.38 -0.47 55.52
N PHE A 932 12.38 0.36 55.82
CA PHE A 932 12.14 1.66 56.43
C PHE A 932 11.47 2.54 55.37
N THR A 933 10.14 2.60 55.39
CA THR A 933 9.39 3.58 54.62
C THR A 933 9.57 4.92 55.28
N SER A 934 10.40 5.78 54.73
CA SER A 934 10.27 7.22 54.98
C SER A 934 9.02 7.68 54.23
N PHE A 935 8.13 8.36 54.93
CA PHE A 935 6.83 8.80 54.42
C PHE A 935 6.92 9.93 53.36
N THR A 936 8.08 10.16 52.73
CA THR A 936 8.32 11.24 51.76
C THR A 936 8.79 10.78 50.37
N ASP A 937 8.96 9.48 50.09
CA ASP A 937 9.41 9.06 48.78
C ASP A 937 8.63 7.84 48.26
N THR A 938 7.61 8.12 47.44
CA THR A 938 6.91 7.11 46.61
C THR A 938 7.53 7.00 45.22
N THR A 939 8.81 6.85 45.14
CA THR A 939 9.46 6.40 43.90
C THR A 939 9.63 4.87 43.99
N SER A 940 8.79 4.15 43.28
CA SER A 940 9.01 2.73 43.03
C SER A 940 10.36 2.59 42.35
N VAL A 941 11.33 2.03 43.08
CA VAL A 941 12.56 1.52 42.49
C VAL A 941 12.12 0.42 41.55
N GLN A 942 12.12 0.68 40.25
CA GLN A 942 12.08 -0.40 39.27
C GLN A 942 13.31 -1.26 39.52
N ALA A 943 13.09 -2.51 39.89
CA ALA A 943 14.15 -3.50 39.91
C ALA A 943 14.80 -3.47 38.53
N THR A 944 16.08 -3.12 38.48
CA THR A 944 16.90 -3.20 37.27
C THR A 944 16.88 -4.67 36.87
N GLU A 945 16.19 -5.03 35.80
CA GLU A 945 16.27 -6.36 35.25
C GLU A 945 17.74 -6.65 34.93
N VAL A 946 18.29 -7.65 35.60
CA VAL A 946 19.63 -8.15 35.30
C VAL A 946 19.60 -8.65 33.87
N PRO A 947 20.50 -8.18 32.98
CA PRO A 947 20.51 -8.66 31.60
C PRO A 947 20.83 -10.14 31.59
N THR A 948 19.83 -10.96 31.38
CA THR A 948 20.00 -12.38 31.09
C THR A 948 20.70 -12.50 29.74
N MET A 949 21.77 -13.29 29.66
CA MET A 949 22.45 -13.59 28.41
C MET A 949 21.44 -14.17 27.42
N SER A 950 20.91 -13.34 26.55
CA SER A 950 20.09 -13.77 25.43
C SER A 950 21.02 -14.23 24.32
N LEU A 951 20.92 -15.49 23.92
CA LEU A 951 21.61 -16.03 22.73
C LEU A 951 20.99 -15.50 21.41
N GLY A 952 20.21 -14.43 21.47
CA GLY A 952 19.50 -13.88 20.33
C GLY A 952 18.43 -14.83 19.79
N GLY A 953 18.02 -14.65 18.55
CA GLY A 953 17.02 -15.50 17.87
C GLY A 953 17.52 -16.89 17.42
N MET A 954 18.60 -17.41 17.99
CA MET A 954 19.21 -18.68 17.53
C MET A 954 18.59 -19.91 18.20
N ASP A 955 18.05 -20.82 17.41
CA ASP A 955 17.62 -22.15 17.83
C ASP A 955 18.83 -23.11 17.88
N MET A 956 19.14 -23.64 19.04
CA MET A 956 20.32 -24.46 19.25
C MET A 956 19.95 -25.85 19.76
N LEU A 957 20.50 -26.88 19.11
CA LEU A 957 20.48 -28.27 19.59
C LEU A 957 21.87 -28.85 19.51
N MET A 958 22.48 -29.10 20.67
CA MET A 958 23.86 -29.56 20.77
C MET A 958 23.91 -30.83 21.66
N SER A 959 24.62 -31.85 21.18
CA SER A 959 25.04 -32.95 22.06
C SER A 959 26.34 -32.53 22.73
N VAL A 960 26.34 -32.51 24.05
CA VAL A 960 27.49 -32.08 24.85
C VAL A 960 28.00 -33.31 25.65
N HIS A 961 29.24 -33.71 25.37
CA HIS A 961 29.96 -34.71 26.16
C HIS A 961 30.86 -33.97 27.16
N ILE A 962 30.81 -34.34 28.40
CA ILE A 962 31.64 -33.79 29.49
C ILE A 962 32.57 -34.90 29.96
N ASP A 963 33.88 -34.63 29.88
CA ASP A 963 34.93 -35.55 30.41
C ASP A 963 34.82 -35.71 31.94
N ASP A 964 35.21 -36.87 32.46
CA ASP A 964 35.14 -37.19 33.90
C ASP A 964 35.94 -36.26 34.81
N ALA A 965 36.98 -35.61 34.35
CA ALA A 965 37.81 -34.70 35.10
C ALA A 965 37.43 -33.21 34.99
N VAL A 966 36.27 -32.91 34.45
CA VAL A 966 35.78 -31.51 34.33
C VAL A 966 35.32 -31.03 35.70
N ARG A 967 35.77 -29.82 36.08
CA ARG A 967 35.39 -29.15 37.34
C ARG A 967 34.49 -27.95 37.05
N LEU A 968 33.25 -28.04 37.52
CA LEU A 968 32.29 -26.95 37.47
C LEU A 968 32.02 -26.45 38.88
N ARG A 969 32.22 -25.16 39.09
CA ARG A 969 31.95 -24.52 40.38
C ARG A 969 30.87 -23.49 40.25
N ALA A 970 30.06 -23.33 41.25
CA ALA A 970 29.13 -22.20 41.34
C ALA A 970 29.34 -21.48 42.66
N ASP A 971 29.75 -20.22 42.59
CA ASP A 971 29.78 -19.35 43.78
C ASP A 971 28.33 -18.85 44.00
N LEU A 972 27.67 -19.38 45.04
CA LEU A 972 26.30 -19.05 45.41
C LEU A 972 26.19 -17.73 46.19
N SER A 973 27.34 -17.21 46.69
CA SER A 973 27.45 -15.94 47.39
C SER A 973 28.65 -15.15 46.86
N PRO A 974 28.57 -13.80 46.77
CA PRO A 974 29.65 -12.96 46.28
C PRO A 974 30.96 -13.06 47.12
N ASP A 975 30.84 -13.39 48.41
CA ASP A 975 31.93 -13.57 49.38
C ASP A 975 32.54 -14.99 49.38
N ARG A 976 31.97 -15.94 48.61
CA ARG A 976 32.33 -17.35 48.50
C ARG A 976 32.09 -18.16 49.79
N SER A 977 31.29 -17.66 50.71
CA SER A 977 30.91 -18.42 51.89
C SER A 977 30.07 -19.66 51.56
N SER A 978 29.43 -19.62 50.39
CA SER A 978 28.64 -20.73 49.84
C SER A 978 29.08 -21.03 48.40
N ARG A 979 29.53 -22.29 48.20
CA ARG A 979 30.00 -22.76 46.90
C ARG A 979 29.55 -24.18 46.65
N VAL A 980 29.20 -24.45 45.45
CA VAL A 980 28.97 -25.84 44.97
C VAL A 980 30.08 -26.19 43.98
N GLU A 981 30.67 -27.37 44.17
CA GLU A 981 31.70 -27.91 43.27
C GLU A 981 31.24 -29.28 42.76
N LEU A 982 31.32 -29.46 41.46
CA LEU A 982 30.98 -30.66 40.76
C LEU A 982 32.18 -31.11 39.94
N GLU A 983 32.61 -32.36 40.13
CA GLU A 983 33.63 -32.98 39.28
C GLU A 983 33.02 -34.26 38.71
N GLY A 984 33.07 -34.44 37.41
CA GLY A 984 32.56 -35.64 36.73
C GLY A 984 32.11 -35.37 35.32
N GLY A 985 31.82 -36.48 34.64
CA GLY A 985 31.46 -36.51 33.22
C GLY A 985 30.06 -37.01 32.94
N GLY A 986 29.70 -36.95 31.67
CA GLY A 986 28.43 -37.47 31.18
C GLY A 986 28.01 -36.82 29.88
N ASP A 987 26.89 -37.27 29.33
CA ASP A 987 26.33 -36.79 28.10
C ASP A 987 25.06 -35.95 28.36
N LEU A 988 24.97 -34.80 27.71
CA LEU A 988 23.81 -33.91 27.79
C LEU A 988 23.34 -33.56 26.37
N ASN A 989 22.04 -33.36 26.22
CA ASN A 989 21.48 -32.67 25.09
C ASN A 989 21.06 -31.27 25.51
N LEU A 990 21.71 -30.27 24.93
CA LEU A 990 21.39 -28.85 25.13
C LEU A 990 20.44 -28.40 24.06
N GLN A 991 19.21 -28.09 24.44
CA GLN A 991 18.23 -27.49 23.53
C GLN A 991 17.85 -26.08 24.01
N TYR A 992 17.96 -25.10 23.10
CA TYR A 992 17.52 -23.74 23.32
C TYR A 992 16.66 -23.29 22.15
N THR A 993 15.46 -22.79 22.40
CA THR A 993 14.51 -22.29 21.39
C THR A 993 14.06 -20.90 21.79
N PRO A 994 14.24 -19.88 20.94
CA PRO A 994 14.01 -18.47 21.31
C PRO A 994 12.55 -18.09 21.60
N VAL A 995 11.58 -18.91 21.21
CA VAL A 995 10.13 -18.61 21.29
C VAL A 995 9.55 -18.79 22.70
N SER A 996 10.28 -19.40 23.62
CA SER A 996 9.85 -19.55 25.03
C SER A 996 10.82 -18.85 25.95
N HIS A 997 10.41 -17.76 26.57
CA HIS A 997 11.19 -17.05 27.61
C HIS A 997 11.58 -17.95 28.81
N HIS A 998 11.21 -19.23 28.82
CA HIS A 998 11.50 -20.17 29.90
C HIS A 998 11.58 -21.58 29.35
N SER A 999 12.75 -22.02 28.83
CA SER A 999 13.10 -23.46 28.93
C SER A 999 14.50 -23.72 28.36
N LEU A 1000 15.48 -23.72 29.23
CA LEU A 1000 16.65 -24.55 29.08
C LEU A 1000 16.19 -25.97 29.44
N LEU A 1001 15.72 -26.76 28.48
CA LEU A 1001 15.43 -28.17 28.69
C LEU A 1001 16.73 -28.96 28.64
N LEU A 1002 17.32 -29.20 29.83
CA LEU A 1002 18.36 -30.18 30.05
C LEU A 1002 17.71 -31.56 30.11
N GLN A 1003 17.63 -32.27 28.99
CA GLN A 1003 17.25 -33.69 29.00
C GLN A 1003 18.48 -34.55 29.38
N LYS A 1004 18.47 -35.11 30.59
CA LYS A 1004 19.54 -35.90 31.19
C LYS A 1004 19.39 -37.37 30.78
N GLN A 1005 20.33 -37.93 30.05
CA GLN A 1005 20.68 -39.36 30.16
C GLN A 1005 21.94 -39.45 31.00
N VAL A 1006 21.76 -39.73 32.28
CA VAL A 1006 22.86 -39.93 33.22
C VAL A 1006 23.19 -41.42 33.23
N SER A 1007 24.40 -41.77 32.85
CA SER A 1007 24.99 -43.05 33.22
C SER A 1007 25.22 -43.11 34.74
N GLN A 1008 25.09 -44.26 35.32
CA GLN A 1008 24.88 -44.61 36.76
C GLN A 1008 25.90 -44.09 37.80
N CYS A 1009 26.72 -43.11 37.58
CA CYS A 1009 27.73 -42.63 38.53
C CYS A 1009 27.32 -41.50 39.50
N TRP A 1010 26.10 -40.95 39.42
CA TRP A 1010 25.69 -39.77 40.21
C TRP A 1010 24.91 -40.03 41.49
N ASN A 1011 24.79 -41.29 41.96
CA ASN A 1011 23.94 -41.63 43.09
C ASN A 1011 24.55 -41.44 44.52
N HIS A 1012 25.71 -40.78 44.64
CA HIS A 1012 26.37 -40.65 45.95
C HIS A 1012 26.54 -39.20 46.49
N LEU A 1013 25.93 -38.18 45.96
CA LEU A 1013 26.18 -36.79 46.40
C LEU A 1013 24.98 -36.03 46.96
N PHE A 1014 23.90 -36.72 47.37
CA PHE A 1014 22.79 -36.07 48.09
C PHE A 1014 22.56 -36.74 49.45
N GLN A 1015 23.60 -37.02 50.25
CA GLN A 1015 23.49 -37.30 51.67
C GLN A 1015 24.67 -36.71 52.43
N SER A 1016 24.62 -35.42 52.71
CA SER A 1016 25.21 -34.77 53.91
C SER A 1016 24.85 -33.31 53.93
#